data_91f6f5c720bf12f4a0f16606bf768c13
#
_entry.id   91f6f5c720bf12f4a0f16606bf768c13
#
_cell.length_a   1.000
_cell.length_b   1.000
_cell.length_c   1.000
_cell.angle_alpha   90.00
_cell.angle_beta   90.00
_cell.angle_gamma   90.00
#
_symmetry.space_group_name_H-M   'P 1'
#
loop_
_entity.id
_entity.type
_entity.pdbx_description
1 polymer ?
#
loop_
_entity_poly.entity_id
_entity_poly.type
_entity_poly.pdbx_seq_one_letter_code
_entity_poly.pdbx_strand_id
1 'polypeptide(L)'
;LLDPKPIFFANGAPATQGTCANCGYDKVFKMGRTPAHDGLTPPEPVQRERKPKSDGRSQHTRERSKAPANGDAGAQGTPGLPLVIVESPAKARTIGKFLGRKYTVRASIGHIRDLPKSRLGVDVDNDFEPSYIIPADKKAIVKELKQYAKAASSIWLATDPDREGEAISWHLTHALRPEIANKPVHRVEFHEITKDAIDYAFAHPRDIDTNAVNAQQARRILDRLVGYKLSPLLSDKLSRRGLSAGRVQSVALRLVVEREREIQAFTPVEYWSIEAELAKPLSREAFVARLFKLRGQEPDLKHEADAQRIVSELEGAAYRVVKVERKDRSRRPTAPFTTSTMQQEASRKLGFNARRTMAIAQQLYEGIDIGEGAVGLITYMRTDSVNVAESAQREARQFIVERYGGEFVPEAPPKYVSRAKNAQEAHEAIRPTSVFRTPESVKDYLDRDQLRLYELIWKRFVASQMAHAIFDATTVDIEALPQGAGALPIESGDAQDTRAAIPGYWFRANGSVIKFAGFLKVYEEGHDEGEKLDEEEEARGRRLPELSAGEMLDLVRLIPEQHFTQPPPRYTEASLVKALEEYGIGRPSTYAQIMTTIQSRDYVRKEGKQLVPTELGFAANDLLVANFPRYIDVGFTAHVEEELDDIETGAREWRPVLREFYHPFQEAVAQAAERIPKRERTVQYTGERCPACEDGLLVYREGRFGQFIACSNFPKCKYTAPIPIPGVKCPKCGGPLVEKRARKGQRRVFYGCANYPKCDFTTWNKPLAIPGPEGCEGLVVEIGKGKAKCLNNDLVFDIPESSAESPPALPMSSP
;
A
#
# COMPACT_ATOMS: atom_id res chain seq x y z
N LEU A 1 34.30 4.35 -10.36
CA LEU A 1 34.16 5.44 -11.33
C LEU A 1 35.38 5.45 -12.24
N LEU A 2 35.16 5.53 -13.52
CA LEU A 2 36.19 5.84 -14.51
C LEU A 2 36.36 7.37 -14.53
N ASP A 3 37.62 7.86 -14.63
CA ASP A 3 37.97 9.26 -14.64
C ASP A 3 37.28 10.12 -13.56
N PRO A 4 37.48 9.85 -12.26
CA PRO A 4 36.86 10.61 -11.19
C PRO A 4 37.39 12.01 -11.11
N LYS A 5 36.52 13.02 -11.26
CA LYS A 5 36.85 14.44 -11.17
C LYS A 5 36.24 15.04 -9.90
N PRO A 6 37.02 15.77 -9.07
CA PRO A 6 36.47 16.49 -7.92
C PRO A 6 35.66 17.68 -8.38
N ILE A 7 34.46 17.84 -7.86
CA ILE A 7 33.57 18.98 -8.15
C ILE A 7 32.94 19.52 -6.88
N PHE A 8 32.35 20.70 -6.95
CA PHE A 8 31.50 21.22 -5.89
C PHE A 8 30.07 21.44 -6.43
N PHE A 9 29.08 21.18 -5.63
CA PHE A 9 27.71 21.59 -5.92
C PHE A 9 27.56 23.11 -5.76
N ALA A 10 26.49 23.69 -6.29
CA ALA A 10 26.20 25.14 -6.19
C ALA A 10 26.05 25.66 -4.74
N ASN A 11 25.88 24.78 -3.76
CA ASN A 11 25.85 25.09 -2.34
C ASN A 11 27.22 24.91 -1.64
N GLY A 12 28.29 24.74 -2.39
CA GLY A 12 29.67 24.58 -1.88
C GLY A 12 29.98 23.17 -1.34
N ALA A 13 29.04 22.22 -1.39
CA ALA A 13 29.30 20.86 -0.91
C ALA A 13 30.17 20.06 -1.88
N PRO A 14 31.26 19.40 -1.41
CA PRO A 14 32.16 18.62 -2.25
C PRO A 14 31.50 17.34 -2.77
N ALA A 15 31.81 16.97 -4.01
CA ALA A 15 31.34 15.76 -4.68
C ALA A 15 32.37 15.27 -5.71
N THR A 16 32.23 14.04 -6.16
CA THR A 16 33.07 13.48 -7.23
C THR A 16 32.16 13.05 -8.38
N GLN A 17 32.45 13.57 -9.58
CA GLN A 17 31.81 13.17 -10.82
C GLN A 17 32.69 12.17 -11.57
N GLY A 18 32.09 11.19 -12.24
CA GLY A 18 32.80 10.26 -13.08
C GLY A 18 31.86 9.26 -13.73
N THR A 19 32.35 8.58 -14.77
CA THR A 19 31.58 7.58 -15.51
C THR A 19 31.49 6.28 -14.73
N CYS A 20 30.32 5.68 -14.65
CA CYS A 20 30.14 4.37 -14.00
C CYS A 20 30.75 3.26 -14.86
N ALA A 21 31.66 2.44 -14.28
CA ALA A 21 32.29 1.34 -15.00
C ALA A 21 31.28 0.28 -15.50
N ASN A 22 30.16 0.09 -14.79
CA ASN A 22 29.17 -0.94 -15.10
C ASN A 22 28.07 -0.48 -16.08
N CYS A 23 27.72 0.80 -16.10
CA CYS A 23 26.58 1.28 -16.90
C CYS A 23 26.89 2.39 -17.86
N GLY A 24 28.14 2.86 -17.91
CA GLY A 24 28.62 3.88 -18.87
C GLY A 24 28.08 5.30 -18.68
N TYR A 25 27.22 5.55 -17.68
CA TYR A 25 26.64 6.89 -17.45
C TYR A 25 27.47 7.70 -16.46
N ASP A 26 27.53 9.01 -16.71
CA ASP A 26 28.13 9.95 -15.77
C ASP A 26 27.28 10.09 -14.50
N LYS A 27 27.91 9.93 -13.36
CA LYS A 27 27.26 10.03 -12.03
C LYS A 27 28.03 10.97 -11.13
N VAL A 28 27.30 11.68 -10.27
CA VAL A 28 27.87 12.54 -9.23
C VAL A 28 27.63 11.91 -7.88
N PHE A 29 28.69 11.67 -7.13
CA PHE A 29 28.62 11.06 -5.79
C PHE A 29 28.99 12.07 -4.71
N LYS A 30 28.18 12.13 -3.64
CA LYS A 30 28.48 12.91 -2.44
C LYS A 30 29.45 12.12 -1.54
N MET A 31 30.71 12.10 -1.90
CA MET A 31 31.73 11.35 -1.17
C MET A 31 32.47 12.18 -0.09
N GLY A 32 32.00 13.40 0.18
CA GLY A 32 32.72 14.32 1.04
C GLY A 32 33.94 14.94 0.36
N ARG A 33 34.77 15.70 1.13
CA ARG A 33 36.01 16.28 0.64
C ARG A 33 37.10 15.19 0.58
N THR A 34 37.74 15.08 -0.55
CA THR A 34 38.88 14.18 -0.78
C THR A 34 40.14 15.00 -1.04
N PRO A 35 41.36 14.45 -0.94
CA PRO A 35 42.60 15.18 -1.28
C PRO A 35 42.59 15.80 -2.69
N ALA A 36 41.85 15.20 -3.64
CA ALA A 36 41.68 15.74 -4.98
C ALA A 36 40.88 17.07 -5.02
N HIS A 37 40.24 17.49 -3.95
CA HIS A 37 39.58 18.79 -3.82
C HIS A 37 40.52 19.89 -3.27
N ASP A 38 41.76 19.51 -2.87
CA ASP A 38 42.73 20.47 -2.35
C ASP A 38 43.28 21.31 -3.51
N GLY A 39 43.17 22.63 -3.34
CA GLY A 39 43.49 23.60 -4.40
C GLY A 39 42.33 24.04 -5.28
N LEU A 40 41.13 23.43 -5.13
CA LEU A 40 39.91 23.87 -5.80
C LEU A 40 39.11 24.83 -4.92
N THR A 41 38.71 25.98 -5.47
CA THR A 41 37.86 26.98 -4.77
C THR A 41 36.39 26.57 -4.90
N PRO A 42 35.65 26.37 -3.78
CA PRO A 42 34.21 26.16 -3.82
C PRO A 42 33.49 27.39 -4.40
N PRO A 43 32.40 27.21 -5.18
CA PRO A 43 31.60 28.34 -5.62
C PRO A 43 31.02 29.08 -4.40
N GLU A 44 30.95 30.41 -4.47
CA GLU A 44 30.29 31.21 -3.43
C GLU A 44 28.82 30.78 -3.33
N PRO A 45 28.31 30.55 -2.11
CA PRO A 45 26.91 30.16 -1.92
C PRO A 45 26.02 31.27 -2.44
N VAL A 46 25.19 31.01 -3.41
CA VAL A 46 24.14 31.92 -3.87
C VAL A 46 23.21 32.17 -2.70
N GLN A 47 23.36 33.33 -2.06
CA GLN A 47 22.44 33.77 -1.03
C GLN A 47 21.08 34.01 -1.66
N ARG A 48 20.13 33.09 -1.41
CA ARG A 48 18.71 33.39 -1.62
C ARG A 48 18.33 34.43 -0.59
N GLU A 49 17.99 35.64 -1.03
CA GLU A 49 17.47 36.70 -0.18
C GLU A 49 16.36 36.18 0.70
N ARG A 50 16.63 36.10 1.98
CA ARG A 50 15.59 35.87 3.00
C ARG A 50 14.85 37.19 3.20
N LYS A 51 13.58 37.23 2.84
CA LYS A 51 12.71 38.34 3.24
C LYS A 51 12.83 38.57 4.75
N PRO A 52 12.95 39.82 5.22
CA PRO A 52 13.20 40.14 6.62
C PRO A 52 12.07 39.65 7.52
N LYS A 53 12.41 38.98 8.62
CA LYS A 53 11.49 38.71 9.72
C LYS A 53 11.24 40.01 10.47
N SER A 54 10.02 40.53 10.43
CA SER A 54 9.58 41.60 11.33
C SER A 54 9.38 41.02 12.72
N ASP A 55 10.18 41.44 13.70
CA ASP A 55 9.89 41.30 15.11
C ASP A 55 8.74 42.21 15.47
N GLY A 56 7.60 41.60 15.79
CA GLY A 56 6.40 42.29 16.26
C GLY A 56 5.57 41.38 17.13
N ARG A 57 5.83 41.41 18.44
CA ARG A 57 4.87 40.88 19.43
C ARG A 57 3.55 41.65 19.28
N SER A 58 2.54 41.04 18.70
CA SER A 58 1.15 41.41 18.96
C SER A 58 0.35 40.12 19.15
N GLN A 59 -0.37 40.08 20.26
CA GLN A 59 -1.41 39.11 20.55
C GLN A 59 -2.52 39.32 19.50
N HIS A 60 -2.56 38.48 18.48
CA HIS A 60 -3.73 38.30 17.66
C HIS A 60 -4.14 36.84 17.69
N THR A 61 -5.31 36.58 18.23
CA THR A 61 -6.14 35.41 18.01
C THR A 61 -6.05 35.01 16.56
N ARG A 62 -5.43 33.84 16.28
CA ARG A 62 -5.40 33.26 14.94
C ARG A 62 -6.81 32.87 14.53
N GLU A 63 -7.50 33.76 13.88
CA GLU A 63 -8.52 33.33 12.93
C GLU A 63 -7.84 32.47 11.87
N ARG A 64 -8.24 31.22 11.81
CA ARG A 64 -7.95 30.34 10.67
C ARG A 64 -8.54 31.04 9.45
N SER A 65 -7.68 31.57 8.57
CA SER A 65 -8.08 31.89 7.21
C SER A 65 -8.61 30.60 6.57
N LYS A 66 -9.92 30.45 6.57
CA LYS A 66 -10.62 29.50 5.72
C LYS A 66 -10.31 29.94 4.30
N ALA A 67 -9.58 29.10 3.54
CA ALA A 67 -9.66 29.21 2.09
C ALA A 67 -11.14 29.23 1.69
N PRO A 68 -11.58 30.12 0.78
CA PRO A 68 -12.97 30.17 0.38
C PRO A 68 -13.38 28.80 -0.13
N ALA A 69 -14.44 28.25 0.43
CA ALA A 69 -14.90 26.90 0.15
C ALA A 69 -15.43 26.73 -1.29
N ASN A 70 -15.68 27.83 -1.96
CA ASN A 70 -16.10 27.89 -3.36
C ASN A 70 -15.22 28.93 -4.06
N GLY A 71 -14.69 28.60 -5.22
CA GLY A 71 -13.83 29.48 -6.02
C GLY A 71 -14.47 30.88 -6.12
N ASP A 72 -13.67 31.87 -5.78
CA ASP A 72 -14.06 33.25 -5.75
C ASP A 72 -14.34 33.78 -7.19
N ALA A 73 -15.55 33.53 -7.65
CA ALA A 73 -16.20 34.43 -8.62
C ALA A 73 -17.27 35.12 -7.81
N GLY A 74 -16.96 36.30 -7.32
CA GLY A 74 -17.88 37.12 -6.58
C GLY A 74 -19.22 37.23 -7.29
N ALA A 75 -20.24 37.20 -6.49
CA ALA A 75 -21.60 37.59 -6.76
C ALA A 75 -22.63 36.47 -6.61
N GLN A 76 -23.65 36.80 -5.94
CA GLN A 76 -25.02 36.32 -6.04
C GLN A 76 -25.24 35.64 -7.39
N GLY A 77 -25.61 34.32 -7.37
CA GLY A 77 -25.90 33.59 -8.62
C GLY A 77 -26.80 34.39 -9.53
N THR A 78 -26.45 34.47 -10.79
CA THR A 78 -27.28 35.16 -11.79
C THR A 78 -28.65 34.51 -11.76
N PRO A 79 -29.76 35.21 -11.44
CA PRO A 79 -31.06 34.60 -11.37
C PRO A 79 -31.41 33.92 -12.71
N GLY A 80 -31.96 32.69 -12.65
CA GLY A 80 -32.40 31.93 -13.81
C GLY A 80 -31.38 30.98 -14.44
N LEU A 81 -30.09 30.99 -14.06
CA LEU A 81 -29.15 30.00 -14.56
C LEU A 81 -29.32 28.64 -13.87
N PRO A 82 -29.12 27.52 -14.60
CA PRO A 82 -29.06 26.18 -14.00
C PRO A 82 -27.93 26.06 -12.95
N LEU A 83 -28.22 25.39 -11.83
CA LEU A 83 -27.23 25.11 -10.76
C LEU A 83 -26.69 23.71 -10.92
N VAL A 84 -25.37 23.58 -11.09
CA VAL A 84 -24.63 22.31 -11.05
C VAL A 84 -24.03 22.14 -9.68
N ILE A 85 -24.27 20.99 -9.06
CA ILE A 85 -23.72 20.65 -7.74
C ILE A 85 -22.78 19.44 -7.90
N VAL A 86 -21.53 19.61 -7.45
CA VAL A 86 -20.49 18.58 -7.40
C VAL A 86 -20.04 18.36 -5.95
N GLU A 87 -19.23 17.32 -5.69
CA GLU A 87 -18.80 17.05 -4.32
C GLU A 87 -17.58 17.82 -3.86
N SER A 88 -16.71 18.29 -4.76
CA SER A 88 -15.47 18.97 -4.36
C SER A 88 -15.28 20.35 -5.01
N PRO A 89 -14.57 21.28 -4.33
CA PRO A 89 -14.25 22.58 -4.91
C PRO A 89 -13.31 22.51 -6.11
N ALA A 90 -12.43 21.50 -6.18
CA ALA A 90 -11.54 21.31 -7.33
C ALA A 90 -12.35 20.92 -8.57
N LYS A 91 -13.23 19.93 -8.44
CA LYS A 91 -14.15 19.51 -9.50
C LYS A 91 -15.06 20.67 -9.95
N ALA A 92 -15.54 21.50 -9.00
CA ALA A 92 -16.34 22.67 -9.33
C ALA A 92 -15.60 23.68 -10.21
N ARG A 93 -14.30 23.90 -9.95
CA ARG A 93 -13.48 24.80 -10.79
C ARG A 93 -13.27 24.23 -12.18
N THR A 94 -12.93 22.95 -12.29
CA THR A 94 -12.64 22.30 -13.56
C THR A 94 -13.89 22.24 -14.44
N ILE A 95 -15.01 21.74 -13.92
CA ILE A 95 -16.27 21.65 -14.64
C ILE A 95 -16.82 23.04 -14.98
N GLY A 96 -16.70 24.00 -14.04
CA GLY A 96 -17.13 25.36 -14.27
C GLY A 96 -16.45 26.05 -15.45
N LYS A 97 -15.18 25.72 -15.74
CA LYS A 97 -14.48 26.20 -16.94
C LYS A 97 -15.08 25.61 -18.24
N PHE A 98 -15.39 24.32 -18.24
CA PHE A 98 -15.98 23.68 -19.41
C PHE A 98 -17.41 24.14 -19.72
N LEU A 99 -18.24 24.30 -18.68
CA LEU A 99 -19.63 24.74 -18.81
C LEU A 99 -19.75 26.26 -19.06
N GLY A 100 -18.71 27.02 -18.71
CA GLY A 100 -18.66 28.47 -18.91
C GLY A 100 -19.75 29.21 -18.14
N ARG A 101 -20.23 30.32 -18.71
CA ARG A 101 -21.21 31.21 -18.06
C ARG A 101 -22.67 30.72 -18.13
N LYS A 102 -22.94 29.58 -18.75
CA LYS A 102 -24.29 29.02 -18.91
C LYS A 102 -24.83 28.38 -17.65
N TYR A 103 -23.95 28.02 -16.71
CA TYR A 103 -24.27 27.31 -15.48
C TYR A 103 -23.62 27.95 -14.27
N THR A 104 -24.26 27.84 -13.11
CA THR A 104 -23.65 28.16 -11.82
C THR A 104 -23.17 26.85 -11.20
N VAL A 105 -21.84 26.67 -11.02
CA VAL A 105 -21.28 25.44 -10.45
C VAL A 105 -20.89 25.65 -8.99
N ARG A 106 -21.32 24.77 -8.08
CA ARG A 106 -21.03 24.81 -6.63
C ARG A 106 -20.69 23.42 -6.10
N ALA A 107 -19.95 23.39 -4.98
CA ALA A 107 -19.54 22.16 -4.32
C ALA A 107 -20.30 21.93 -3.02
N SER A 108 -20.71 20.68 -2.76
CA SER A 108 -21.30 20.23 -1.49
C SER A 108 -20.24 19.94 -0.41
N ILE A 109 -18.97 19.82 -0.82
CA ILE A 109 -17.85 19.43 0.04
C ILE A 109 -18.13 18.05 0.70
N GLY A 110 -18.46 17.04 -0.14
CA GLY A 110 -18.84 15.69 0.26
C GLY A 110 -20.26 15.59 0.80
N HIS A 111 -20.54 14.60 1.64
CA HIS A 111 -21.87 14.38 2.22
C HIS A 111 -22.33 15.56 3.05
N ILE A 112 -23.59 16.01 2.82
CA ILE A 112 -24.23 17.10 3.56
C ILE A 112 -25.20 16.61 4.65
N ARG A 113 -25.59 15.33 4.60
CA ARG A 113 -26.41 14.64 5.60
C ARG A 113 -25.72 13.37 6.02
N ASP A 114 -25.83 13.00 7.28
CA ASP A 114 -25.29 11.72 7.82
C ASP A 114 -26.09 11.32 9.07
N LEU A 115 -25.91 10.08 9.50
CA LEU A 115 -26.43 9.60 10.77
C LEU A 115 -25.78 10.35 11.94
N PRO A 116 -26.52 10.64 13.03
CA PRO A 116 -26.00 11.38 14.19
C PRO A 116 -24.83 10.64 14.85
N LYS A 117 -23.80 11.38 15.28
CA LYS A 117 -22.59 10.78 15.92
C LYS A 117 -22.84 10.30 17.35
N SER A 118 -23.79 10.92 18.07
CA SER A 118 -24.03 10.68 19.50
C SER A 118 -25.04 9.58 19.82
N ARG A 119 -25.78 9.11 18.81
CA ARG A 119 -26.79 8.06 18.96
C ARG A 119 -26.76 7.12 17.76
N LEU A 120 -27.43 6.00 17.83
CA LEU A 120 -27.49 5.01 16.74
C LEU A 120 -27.98 5.64 15.43
N GLY A 121 -29.07 6.38 15.49
CA GLY A 121 -29.60 7.10 14.34
C GLY A 121 -30.30 6.20 13.32
N VAL A 122 -30.60 4.98 13.69
CA VAL A 122 -31.36 3.98 12.93
C VAL A 122 -32.46 3.48 13.85
N ASP A 123 -33.69 3.51 13.40
CA ASP A 123 -34.84 2.98 14.11
C ASP A 123 -35.04 1.52 13.70
N VAL A 124 -34.50 0.62 14.52
CA VAL A 124 -34.51 -0.82 14.23
C VAL A 124 -35.87 -1.46 14.38
N ASP A 125 -36.75 -0.86 15.19
CA ASP A 125 -38.13 -1.32 15.44
C ASP A 125 -39.08 -0.83 14.33
N ASN A 126 -38.70 0.24 13.63
CA ASN A 126 -39.42 0.78 12.48
C ASN A 126 -38.65 0.52 11.18
N ASP A 127 -38.38 -0.76 10.91
CA ASP A 127 -37.80 -1.29 9.66
C ASP A 127 -36.54 -0.58 9.21
N PHE A 128 -35.66 -0.30 10.18
CA PHE A 128 -34.33 0.33 9.99
C PHE A 128 -34.38 1.75 9.42
N GLU A 129 -35.45 2.49 9.64
CA GLU A 129 -35.56 3.86 9.12
C GLU A 129 -34.42 4.76 9.64
N PRO A 130 -33.61 5.37 8.74
CA PRO A 130 -32.48 6.18 9.14
C PRO A 130 -32.88 7.62 9.51
N SER A 131 -32.46 8.08 10.67
CA SER A 131 -32.63 9.47 11.12
C SER A 131 -31.47 10.35 10.66
N TYR A 132 -31.48 10.81 9.42
CA TYR A 132 -30.43 11.67 8.88
C TYR A 132 -30.50 13.09 9.43
N ILE A 133 -29.34 13.65 9.77
CA ILE A 133 -29.18 15.04 10.19
C ILE A 133 -28.17 15.77 9.31
N ILE A 134 -28.26 17.10 9.26
CA ILE A 134 -27.23 17.95 8.69
C ILE A 134 -26.18 18.23 9.79
N PRO A 135 -24.95 17.70 9.70
CA PRO A 135 -23.90 17.97 10.67
C PRO A 135 -23.62 19.46 10.84
N ALA A 136 -23.17 19.87 12.03
CA ALA A 136 -22.97 21.28 12.34
C ALA A 136 -21.99 21.99 11.40
N ASP A 137 -20.94 21.28 10.99
CA ASP A 137 -19.92 21.76 10.04
C ASP A 137 -20.45 21.89 8.61
N LYS A 138 -21.61 21.29 8.29
CA LYS A 138 -22.25 21.35 6.96
C LYS A 138 -23.37 22.39 6.85
N LYS A 139 -23.85 22.93 7.97
CA LYS A 139 -24.97 23.88 7.96
C LYS A 139 -24.72 25.12 7.10
N ALA A 140 -23.49 25.63 7.10
CA ALA A 140 -23.16 26.82 6.32
C ALA A 140 -23.21 26.53 4.80
N ILE A 141 -22.64 25.40 4.35
CA ILE A 141 -22.64 25.02 2.94
C ILE A 141 -24.06 24.71 2.45
N VAL A 142 -24.87 24.03 3.27
CA VAL A 142 -26.28 23.77 2.94
C VAL A 142 -27.07 25.06 2.81
N LYS A 143 -26.84 26.03 3.70
CA LYS A 143 -27.48 27.36 3.61
C LYS A 143 -27.11 28.07 2.31
N GLU A 144 -25.86 28.04 1.93
CA GLU A 144 -25.37 28.58 0.66
C GLU A 144 -26.03 27.91 -0.54
N LEU A 145 -25.99 26.54 -0.59
CA LEU A 145 -26.62 25.79 -1.66
C LEU A 145 -28.13 26.06 -1.80
N LYS A 146 -28.86 26.27 -0.69
CA LYS A 146 -30.27 26.64 -0.70
C LYS A 146 -30.49 28.00 -1.39
N GLN A 147 -29.62 28.98 -1.15
CA GLN A 147 -29.71 30.29 -1.81
C GLN A 147 -29.56 30.18 -3.33
N TYR A 148 -28.53 29.38 -3.78
CA TYR A 148 -28.35 29.14 -5.21
C TYR A 148 -29.50 28.33 -5.82
N ALA A 149 -29.94 27.29 -5.13
CA ALA A 149 -31.03 26.43 -5.58
C ALA A 149 -32.35 27.24 -5.73
N LYS A 150 -32.61 28.18 -4.84
CA LYS A 150 -33.79 29.08 -4.93
C LYS A 150 -33.73 29.95 -6.19
N ALA A 151 -32.57 30.44 -6.59
CA ALA A 151 -32.39 31.32 -7.75
C ALA A 151 -32.29 30.55 -9.07
N ALA A 152 -31.98 29.27 -9.05
CA ALA A 152 -31.72 28.46 -10.24
C ALA A 152 -33.00 28.08 -11.00
N SER A 153 -32.90 27.91 -12.33
CA SER A 153 -33.97 27.41 -13.19
C SER A 153 -34.11 25.89 -13.11
N SER A 154 -33.01 25.15 -12.95
CA SER A 154 -32.92 23.70 -12.81
C SER A 154 -31.71 23.29 -11.98
N ILE A 155 -31.71 22.07 -11.50
CA ILE A 155 -30.65 21.51 -10.67
C ILE A 155 -30.00 20.36 -11.42
N TRP A 156 -28.67 20.38 -11.46
CA TRP A 156 -27.84 19.34 -12.10
C TRP A 156 -26.90 18.75 -11.06
N LEU A 157 -27.04 17.46 -10.82
CA LEU A 157 -26.26 16.73 -9.82
C LEU A 157 -25.14 15.99 -10.55
N ALA A 158 -23.93 16.52 -10.42
CA ALA A 158 -22.74 16.06 -11.15
C ALA A 158 -21.69 15.48 -10.18
N THR A 159 -22.15 14.64 -9.26
CA THR A 159 -21.32 13.89 -8.30
C THR A 159 -20.63 12.71 -8.98
N ASP A 160 -19.67 12.06 -8.28
CA ASP A 160 -18.91 10.94 -8.80
C ASP A 160 -19.80 9.78 -9.30
N PRO A 161 -19.32 8.96 -10.25
CA PRO A 161 -20.08 7.86 -10.84
C PRO A 161 -19.99 6.60 -9.97
N ASP A 162 -20.25 6.71 -8.67
CA ASP A 162 -20.30 5.58 -7.74
C ASP A 162 -21.50 5.72 -6.78
N ARG A 163 -21.78 4.65 -6.01
CA ARG A 163 -22.90 4.66 -5.02
C ARG A 163 -22.79 5.75 -3.98
N GLU A 164 -21.57 6.24 -3.65
CA GLU A 164 -21.38 7.37 -2.75
C GLU A 164 -21.85 8.68 -3.39
N GLY A 165 -21.49 8.91 -4.67
CA GLY A 165 -21.96 10.07 -5.43
C GLY A 165 -23.47 10.06 -5.63
N GLU A 166 -24.05 8.90 -5.83
CA GLU A 166 -25.50 8.72 -5.95
C GLU A 166 -26.22 9.07 -4.65
N ALA A 167 -25.69 8.60 -3.52
CA ALA A 167 -26.21 8.95 -2.20
C ALA A 167 -26.04 10.44 -1.87
N ILE A 168 -24.92 11.06 -2.27
CA ILE A 168 -24.74 12.52 -2.12
C ILE A 168 -25.81 13.27 -2.91
N SER A 169 -26.07 12.87 -4.16
CA SER A 169 -27.13 13.45 -5.02
C SER A 169 -28.51 13.33 -4.36
N TRP A 170 -28.84 12.15 -3.86
CA TRP A 170 -30.10 11.92 -3.14
C TRP A 170 -30.21 12.75 -1.86
N HIS A 171 -29.15 12.84 -1.07
CA HIS A 171 -29.11 13.69 0.11
C HIS A 171 -29.26 15.18 -0.22
N LEU A 172 -28.71 15.64 -1.35
CA LEU A 172 -28.87 17.01 -1.84
C LEU A 172 -30.33 17.31 -2.18
N THR A 173 -31.01 16.42 -2.92
CA THR A 173 -32.42 16.62 -3.25
C THR A 173 -33.30 16.73 -2.00
N HIS A 174 -33.05 15.91 -0.98
CA HIS A 174 -33.79 15.97 0.28
C HIS A 174 -33.50 17.24 1.10
N ALA A 175 -32.23 17.67 1.14
CA ALA A 175 -31.84 18.87 1.89
C ALA A 175 -32.32 20.17 1.24
N LEU A 176 -32.47 20.16 -0.08
CA LEU A 176 -32.88 21.30 -0.88
C LEU A 176 -34.37 21.27 -1.28
N ARG A 177 -35.11 20.24 -0.85
CA ARG A 177 -36.49 19.96 -1.28
C ARG A 177 -37.42 21.19 -1.31
N PRO A 178 -37.42 22.09 -0.30
CA PRO A 178 -38.29 23.26 -0.35
C PRO A 178 -37.95 24.26 -1.47
N GLU A 179 -36.66 24.32 -1.87
CA GLU A 179 -36.13 25.25 -2.85
C GLU A 179 -36.26 24.73 -4.30
N ILE A 180 -36.44 23.39 -4.46
CA ILE A 180 -36.43 22.72 -5.78
C ILE A 180 -37.74 22.03 -6.14
N ALA A 181 -38.79 22.12 -5.33
CA ALA A 181 -40.02 21.33 -5.48
C ALA A 181 -40.66 21.40 -6.89
N ASN A 182 -40.53 22.53 -7.56
CA ASN A 182 -41.10 22.77 -8.88
C ASN A 182 -40.02 22.96 -9.97
N LYS A 183 -38.83 22.42 -9.77
CA LYS A 183 -37.73 22.60 -10.71
C LYS A 183 -37.28 21.25 -11.27
N PRO A 184 -36.87 21.20 -12.53
CA PRO A 184 -36.22 20.01 -13.07
C PRO A 184 -34.94 19.68 -12.30
N VAL A 185 -34.76 18.41 -11.95
CA VAL A 185 -33.57 17.88 -11.29
C VAL A 185 -32.99 16.78 -12.18
N HIS A 186 -31.75 16.94 -12.57
CA HIS A 186 -31.04 16.04 -13.48
C HIS A 186 -29.81 15.47 -12.79
N ARG A 187 -29.53 14.21 -13.04
CA ARG A 187 -28.29 13.52 -12.68
C ARG A 187 -27.43 13.40 -13.92
N VAL A 188 -26.17 13.80 -13.86
CA VAL A 188 -25.19 13.62 -14.94
C VAL A 188 -24.00 12.83 -14.42
N GLU A 189 -23.49 11.94 -15.24
CA GLU A 189 -22.44 11.00 -14.90
C GLU A 189 -21.36 11.03 -15.97
N PHE A 190 -20.12 11.00 -15.54
CA PHE A 190 -18.93 10.98 -16.39
C PHE A 190 -17.77 10.30 -15.68
N HIS A 191 -17.04 9.47 -16.41
CA HIS A 191 -15.91 8.69 -15.91
C HIS A 191 -14.58 9.44 -16.04
N GLU A 192 -14.54 10.55 -16.76
CA GLU A 192 -13.39 11.44 -16.89
C GLU A 192 -13.84 12.90 -16.96
N ILE A 193 -12.99 13.81 -16.48
CA ILE A 193 -13.29 15.24 -16.48
C ILE A 193 -12.56 15.91 -17.64
N THR A 194 -13.05 15.61 -18.83
CA THR A 194 -12.67 16.23 -20.09
C THR A 194 -13.84 17.02 -20.66
N LYS A 195 -13.57 17.93 -21.61
CA LYS A 195 -14.64 18.73 -22.22
C LYS A 195 -15.67 17.86 -22.90
N ASP A 196 -15.22 16.90 -23.71
CA ASP A 196 -16.10 16.05 -24.52
C ASP A 196 -16.97 15.13 -23.65
N ALA A 197 -16.39 14.57 -22.57
CA ALA A 197 -17.15 13.75 -21.63
C ALA A 197 -18.21 14.57 -20.85
N ILE A 198 -17.88 15.80 -20.47
CA ILE A 198 -18.82 16.71 -19.81
C ILE A 198 -19.93 17.12 -20.78
N ASP A 199 -19.61 17.54 -22.00
CA ASP A 199 -20.59 17.94 -23.00
C ASP A 199 -21.54 16.77 -23.30
N TYR A 200 -21.01 15.54 -23.43
CA TYR A 200 -21.82 14.34 -23.64
C TYR A 200 -22.74 14.06 -22.43
N ALA A 201 -22.22 14.10 -21.21
CA ALA A 201 -23.01 13.83 -20.00
C ALA A 201 -24.16 14.83 -19.80
N PHE A 202 -23.92 16.12 -20.12
CA PHE A 202 -24.96 17.15 -20.05
C PHE A 202 -25.99 17.04 -21.18
N ALA A 203 -25.65 16.43 -22.30
CA ALA A 203 -26.60 16.12 -23.35
C ALA A 203 -27.46 14.87 -23.05
N HIS A 204 -27.00 13.98 -22.13
CA HIS A 204 -27.65 12.72 -21.80
C HIS A 204 -27.88 12.59 -20.26
N PRO A 205 -28.65 13.49 -19.66
CA PRO A 205 -28.96 13.39 -18.24
C PRO A 205 -29.85 12.18 -17.92
N ARG A 206 -29.77 11.71 -16.70
CA ARG A 206 -30.61 10.63 -16.17
C ARG A 206 -31.27 11.03 -14.84
N ASP A 207 -32.09 10.16 -14.30
CA ASP A 207 -32.58 10.26 -12.93
C ASP A 207 -31.57 9.68 -11.91
N ILE A 208 -31.80 9.94 -10.63
CA ILE A 208 -31.03 9.34 -9.54
C ILE A 208 -31.35 7.85 -9.50
N ASP A 209 -30.32 7.02 -9.49
CA ASP A 209 -30.46 5.59 -9.29
C ASP A 209 -30.77 5.28 -7.82
N THR A 210 -32.02 4.92 -7.56
CA THR A 210 -32.49 4.59 -6.21
C THR A 210 -31.92 3.30 -5.67
N ASN A 211 -31.52 2.35 -6.53
CA ASN A 211 -30.90 1.10 -6.10
C ASN A 211 -29.47 1.34 -5.59
N ALA A 212 -28.68 2.13 -6.30
CA ALA A 212 -27.37 2.55 -5.83
C ALA A 212 -27.44 3.35 -4.52
N VAL A 213 -28.44 4.23 -4.37
CA VAL A 213 -28.71 4.93 -3.10
C VAL A 213 -29.04 3.94 -1.99
N ASN A 214 -29.89 2.96 -2.25
CA ASN A 214 -30.29 1.94 -1.28
C ASN A 214 -29.11 1.05 -0.86
N ALA A 215 -28.24 0.67 -1.79
CA ALA A 215 -27.03 -0.08 -1.51
C ALA A 215 -26.07 0.69 -0.59
N GLN A 216 -25.88 2.00 -0.85
CA GLN A 216 -25.08 2.87 0.01
C GLN A 216 -25.71 3.04 1.39
N GLN A 217 -27.04 3.24 1.48
CA GLN A 217 -27.77 3.32 2.74
C GLN A 217 -27.66 2.04 3.55
N ALA A 218 -27.88 0.88 2.92
CA ALA A 218 -27.73 -0.42 3.55
C ALA A 218 -26.33 -0.61 4.14
N ARG A 219 -25.28 -0.34 3.36
CA ARG A 219 -23.90 -0.36 3.83
C ARG A 219 -23.69 0.56 5.01
N ARG A 220 -24.15 1.81 4.91
CA ARG A 220 -23.99 2.81 5.96
C ARG A 220 -24.67 2.40 7.26
N ILE A 221 -25.87 1.81 7.17
CA ILE A 221 -26.64 1.30 8.30
C ILE A 221 -25.96 0.08 8.91
N LEU A 222 -25.57 -0.91 8.12
CA LEU A 222 -24.82 -2.08 8.59
C LEU A 222 -23.55 -1.70 9.35
N ASP A 223 -22.71 -0.85 8.77
CA ASP A 223 -21.49 -0.39 9.41
C ASP A 223 -21.78 0.39 10.69
N ARG A 224 -22.90 1.13 10.74
CA ARG A 224 -23.37 1.81 11.94
C ARG A 224 -23.83 0.82 13.02
N LEU A 225 -24.63 -0.16 12.68
CA LEU A 225 -25.13 -1.17 13.61
C LEU A 225 -23.98 -1.96 14.24
N VAL A 226 -23.09 -2.46 13.41
CA VAL A 226 -21.90 -3.22 13.86
C VAL A 226 -20.98 -2.35 14.71
N GLY A 227 -20.57 -1.21 14.18
CA GLY A 227 -19.62 -0.33 14.85
C GLY A 227 -20.13 0.24 16.17
N TYR A 228 -21.42 0.59 16.25
CA TYR A 228 -22.05 1.15 17.44
C TYR A 228 -22.24 0.12 18.56
N LYS A 229 -22.42 -1.15 18.24
CA LYS A 229 -22.56 -2.24 19.19
C LYS A 229 -21.21 -2.84 19.60
N LEU A 230 -20.34 -3.16 18.65
CA LEU A 230 -19.07 -3.85 18.95
C LEU A 230 -17.99 -2.92 19.52
N SER A 231 -17.90 -1.66 19.06
CA SER A 231 -16.81 -0.77 19.51
C SER A 231 -16.87 -0.44 21.00
N PRO A 232 -18.05 -0.13 21.61
CA PRO A 232 -18.17 0.04 23.05
C PRO A 232 -17.87 -1.24 23.81
N LEU A 233 -18.38 -2.39 23.35
CA LEU A 233 -18.13 -3.70 23.94
C LEU A 233 -16.62 -4.01 23.98
N LEU A 234 -15.93 -3.87 22.86
CA LEU A 234 -14.48 -4.06 22.76
C LEU A 234 -13.73 -3.12 23.69
N SER A 235 -14.13 -1.83 23.74
CA SER A 235 -13.49 -0.83 24.59
C SER A 235 -13.69 -1.11 26.10
N ASP A 236 -14.87 -1.59 26.48
CA ASP A 236 -15.17 -1.95 27.89
C ASP A 236 -14.41 -3.22 28.30
N LYS A 237 -14.50 -4.29 27.48
CA LYS A 237 -13.93 -5.60 27.82
C LYS A 237 -12.39 -5.57 27.81
N LEU A 238 -11.77 -4.79 26.92
CA LEU A 238 -10.31 -4.58 26.91
C LEU A 238 -9.86 -3.41 27.81
N SER A 239 -10.77 -2.78 28.54
CA SER A 239 -10.50 -1.64 29.42
C SER A 239 -9.72 -0.49 28.75
N ARG A 240 -9.85 -0.30 27.44
CA ARG A 240 -9.16 0.72 26.63
C ARG A 240 -10.16 1.55 25.82
N ARG A 241 -10.15 2.87 26.02
CA ARG A 241 -11.06 3.78 25.31
C ARG A 241 -10.62 4.01 23.85
N GLY A 242 -11.61 4.20 22.98
CA GLY A 242 -11.37 4.62 21.60
C GLY A 242 -11.03 3.47 20.63
N LEU A 243 -11.26 2.23 21.07
CA LEU A 243 -11.21 1.07 20.18
C LEU A 243 -12.38 1.12 19.20
N SER A 244 -12.21 0.52 18.04
CA SER A 244 -13.28 0.37 17.07
C SER A 244 -13.28 -1.04 16.49
N ALA A 245 -14.45 -1.62 16.39
CA ALA A 245 -14.69 -2.83 15.64
C ALA A 245 -15.67 -2.50 14.51
N GLY A 246 -15.47 -3.11 13.36
CA GLY A 246 -16.32 -2.94 12.20
C GLY A 246 -16.21 -4.17 11.32
N ARG A 247 -17.23 -4.42 10.53
CA ARG A 247 -17.40 -5.62 9.74
C ARG A 247 -16.14 -5.97 8.91
N VAL A 248 -15.73 -5.08 8.05
CA VAL A 248 -14.59 -5.31 7.13
C VAL A 248 -13.23 -5.14 7.80
N GLN A 249 -13.08 -4.09 8.63
CA GLN A 249 -11.78 -3.81 9.29
C GLN A 249 -11.35 -4.88 10.28
N SER A 250 -12.30 -5.56 10.93
CA SER A 250 -11.99 -6.62 11.89
C SER A 250 -11.52 -7.89 11.17
N VAL A 251 -12.06 -8.18 10.00
CA VAL A 251 -11.58 -9.29 9.16
C VAL A 251 -10.20 -8.99 8.59
N ALA A 252 -9.93 -7.76 8.17
CA ALA A 252 -8.58 -7.38 7.75
C ALA A 252 -7.55 -7.54 8.89
N LEU A 253 -7.92 -7.18 10.14
CA LEU A 253 -7.10 -7.46 11.32
C LEU A 253 -6.88 -8.96 11.52
N ARG A 254 -7.93 -9.76 11.39
CA ARG A 254 -7.89 -11.22 11.51
C ARG A 254 -6.86 -11.83 10.55
N LEU A 255 -6.89 -11.44 9.27
CA LEU A 255 -5.91 -11.92 8.28
C LEU A 255 -4.46 -11.64 8.71
N VAL A 256 -4.19 -10.43 9.22
CA VAL A 256 -2.85 -10.06 9.68
C VAL A 256 -2.43 -10.86 10.92
N VAL A 257 -3.36 -11.08 11.87
CA VAL A 257 -3.10 -11.86 13.09
C VAL A 257 -2.91 -13.34 12.78
N GLU A 258 -3.73 -13.92 11.93
CA GLU A 258 -3.61 -15.34 11.52
C GLU A 258 -2.28 -15.58 10.81
N ARG A 259 -1.87 -14.70 9.91
CA ARG A 259 -0.56 -14.76 9.24
C ARG A 259 0.59 -14.70 10.24
N GLU A 260 0.53 -13.85 11.23
CA GLU A 260 1.57 -13.77 12.26
C GLU A 260 1.63 -15.05 13.11
N ARG A 261 0.49 -15.67 13.39
CA ARG A 261 0.42 -16.97 14.07
C ARG A 261 0.98 -18.11 13.23
N GLU A 262 0.70 -18.11 11.93
CA GLU A 262 1.31 -19.04 10.99
C GLU A 262 2.84 -18.92 11.03
N ILE A 263 3.36 -17.69 11.01
CA ILE A 263 4.80 -17.43 11.09
C ILE A 263 5.38 -17.91 12.43
N GLN A 264 4.70 -17.63 13.54
CA GLN A 264 5.17 -18.02 14.89
C GLN A 264 5.12 -19.54 15.11
N ALA A 265 4.19 -20.23 14.50
CA ALA A 265 4.06 -21.68 14.57
C ALA A 265 4.93 -22.42 13.55
N PHE A 266 5.53 -21.70 12.61
CA PHE A 266 6.30 -22.29 11.54
C PHE A 266 7.61 -22.88 12.06
N THR A 267 7.88 -24.11 11.69
CA THR A 267 9.14 -24.78 11.96
C THR A 267 9.91 -24.92 10.64
N PRO A 268 11.07 -24.28 10.50
CA PRO A 268 11.89 -24.44 9.31
C PRO A 268 12.31 -25.91 9.13
N VAL A 269 12.13 -26.42 7.94
CA VAL A 269 12.59 -27.78 7.54
C VAL A 269 13.79 -27.61 6.63
N GLU A 270 14.87 -28.30 6.97
CA GLU A 270 16.09 -28.35 6.17
C GLU A 270 15.86 -29.18 4.91
N TYR A 271 16.41 -28.71 3.82
CA TYR A 271 16.53 -29.44 2.57
C TYR A 271 17.74 -28.95 1.79
N TRP A 272 18.21 -29.79 0.89
CA TRP A 272 19.39 -29.51 0.10
C TRP A 272 19.06 -29.49 -1.40
N SER A 273 19.79 -28.69 -2.14
CA SER A 273 19.82 -28.72 -3.60
C SER A 273 21.26 -28.98 -4.08
N ILE A 274 21.38 -29.51 -5.27
CA ILE A 274 22.69 -29.73 -5.91
C ILE A 274 22.64 -29.05 -7.27
N GLU A 275 23.58 -28.14 -7.49
CA GLU A 275 23.82 -27.53 -8.78
C GLU A 275 25.15 -28.02 -9.36
N ALA A 276 25.21 -28.15 -10.67
CA ALA A 276 26.44 -28.43 -11.41
C ALA A 276 26.81 -27.23 -12.26
N GLU A 277 27.96 -26.67 -12.04
CA GLU A 277 28.57 -25.73 -12.96
C GLU A 277 29.26 -26.52 -14.06
N LEU A 278 28.72 -26.43 -15.28
CA LEU A 278 29.13 -27.18 -16.46
C LEU A 278 29.66 -26.22 -17.52
N ALA A 279 30.67 -26.68 -18.29
CA ALA A 279 31.25 -25.90 -19.37
C ALA A 279 31.32 -26.70 -20.67
N LYS A 280 31.27 -26.01 -21.81
CA LYS A 280 31.56 -26.59 -23.11
C LYS A 280 33.06 -26.82 -23.23
N PRO A 281 33.52 -28.01 -23.68
CA PRO A 281 34.93 -28.32 -23.73
C PRO A 281 35.78 -27.37 -24.56
N LEU A 282 35.24 -26.84 -25.66
CA LEU A 282 35.99 -25.98 -26.58
C LEU A 282 35.93 -24.50 -26.25
N SER A 283 34.73 -23.96 -25.90
CA SER A 283 34.57 -22.55 -25.67
C SER A 283 34.77 -22.14 -24.20
N ARG A 284 34.73 -23.10 -23.28
CA ARG A 284 34.76 -22.92 -21.82
C ARG A 284 33.66 -22.00 -21.30
N GLU A 285 32.58 -21.77 -22.08
CA GLU A 285 31.42 -21.09 -21.62
C GLU A 285 30.73 -21.94 -20.56
N ALA A 286 30.70 -21.44 -19.33
CA ALA A 286 30.12 -22.11 -18.19
C ALA A 286 28.68 -21.68 -17.95
N PHE A 287 27.87 -22.61 -17.46
CA PHE A 287 26.49 -22.36 -17.03
C PHE A 287 26.14 -23.29 -15.88
N VAL A 288 25.12 -22.98 -15.14
CA VAL A 288 24.65 -23.75 -13.98
C VAL A 288 23.41 -24.55 -14.35
N ALA A 289 23.44 -25.84 -14.00
CA ALA A 289 22.32 -26.76 -14.12
C ALA A 289 21.96 -27.32 -12.75
N ARG A 290 20.66 -27.38 -12.41
CA ARG A 290 20.16 -27.89 -11.14
C ARG A 290 19.75 -29.36 -11.25
N LEU A 291 20.12 -30.17 -10.26
CA LEU A 291 19.62 -31.55 -10.13
C LEU A 291 18.09 -31.51 -9.92
N PHE A 292 17.32 -32.04 -10.88
CA PHE A 292 15.85 -32.02 -10.82
C PHE A 292 15.21 -33.42 -10.81
N LYS A 293 16.01 -34.48 -11.19
CA LYS A 293 15.55 -35.86 -11.06
C LYS A 293 16.66 -36.77 -10.60
N LEU A 294 16.35 -37.64 -9.67
CA LEU A 294 17.17 -38.70 -9.15
C LEU A 294 16.41 -40.01 -9.31
N ARG A 295 16.94 -40.94 -10.17
CA ARG A 295 16.29 -42.24 -10.46
C ARG A 295 14.83 -42.11 -10.90
N GLY A 296 14.51 -41.06 -11.68
CA GLY A 296 13.18 -40.79 -12.22
C GLY A 296 12.23 -40.04 -11.28
N GLN A 297 12.63 -39.76 -10.05
CA GLN A 297 11.84 -38.99 -9.06
C GLN A 297 12.49 -37.64 -8.76
N GLU A 298 11.71 -36.70 -8.20
CA GLU A 298 12.25 -35.45 -7.68
C GLU A 298 13.19 -35.72 -6.50
N PRO A 299 14.37 -35.05 -6.41
CA PRO A 299 15.31 -35.26 -5.31
C PRO A 299 14.70 -34.80 -3.97
N ASP A 300 14.67 -35.72 -2.97
CA ASP A 300 14.28 -35.41 -1.60
C ASP A 300 15.51 -35.49 -0.69
N LEU A 301 16.29 -34.40 -0.65
CA LEU A 301 17.54 -34.33 0.08
C LEU A 301 17.32 -33.61 1.40
N LYS A 302 17.24 -34.33 2.51
CA LYS A 302 16.88 -33.77 3.82
C LYS A 302 18.09 -33.41 4.67
N HIS A 303 19.27 -34.03 4.38
CA HIS A 303 20.45 -33.87 5.21
C HIS A 303 21.69 -33.64 4.34
N GLU A 304 22.71 -33.00 4.91
CA GLU A 304 24.01 -32.81 4.27
C GLU A 304 24.59 -34.13 3.75
N ALA A 305 24.45 -35.20 4.52
CA ALA A 305 24.95 -36.52 4.14
C ALA A 305 24.34 -37.06 2.83
N ASP A 306 23.07 -36.73 2.56
CA ASP A 306 22.43 -37.13 1.30
C ASP A 306 23.01 -36.36 0.12
N ALA A 307 23.23 -35.04 0.30
CA ALA A 307 23.86 -34.22 -0.72
C ALA A 307 25.32 -34.61 -0.99
N GLN A 308 26.10 -34.79 0.06
CA GLN A 308 27.51 -35.20 -0.05
C GLN A 308 27.68 -36.57 -0.70
N ARG A 309 26.82 -37.55 -0.40
CA ARG A 309 26.81 -38.85 -1.07
C ARG A 309 26.62 -38.69 -2.57
N ILE A 310 25.66 -37.88 -3.02
CA ILE A 310 25.43 -37.65 -4.44
C ILE A 310 26.60 -36.90 -5.08
N VAL A 311 27.15 -35.90 -4.40
CA VAL A 311 28.36 -35.21 -4.88
C VAL A 311 29.48 -36.18 -5.09
N SER A 312 29.74 -37.10 -4.13
CA SER A 312 30.79 -38.12 -4.27
C SER A 312 30.50 -39.13 -5.39
N GLU A 313 29.21 -39.50 -5.60
CA GLU A 313 28.82 -40.38 -6.69
C GLU A 313 29.00 -39.72 -8.07
N LEU A 314 28.93 -38.36 -8.10
CA LEU A 314 29.04 -37.58 -9.33
C LEU A 314 30.46 -37.01 -9.58
N GLU A 315 31.39 -37.17 -8.64
CA GLU A 315 32.81 -36.88 -8.86
C GLU A 315 33.35 -37.72 -10.01
N GLY A 316 33.83 -37.05 -11.07
CA GLY A 316 34.31 -37.72 -12.28
C GLY A 316 33.23 -38.32 -13.18
N ALA A 317 31.94 -38.02 -12.92
CA ALA A 317 30.87 -38.43 -13.82
C ALA A 317 30.97 -37.71 -15.19
N ALA A 318 30.51 -38.40 -16.22
CA ALA A 318 30.39 -37.83 -17.55
C ALA A 318 29.03 -37.11 -17.69
N TYR A 319 29.03 -35.86 -18.12
CA TYR A 319 27.82 -35.07 -18.31
C TYR A 319 27.48 -35.00 -19.79
N ARG A 320 26.31 -35.47 -20.16
CA ARG A 320 25.84 -35.51 -21.54
C ARG A 320 24.52 -34.76 -21.69
N VAL A 321 24.45 -33.86 -22.66
CA VAL A 321 23.21 -33.23 -23.05
C VAL A 321 22.28 -34.26 -23.69
N VAL A 322 21.13 -34.51 -23.11
CA VAL A 322 20.14 -35.46 -23.62
C VAL A 322 19.11 -34.77 -24.47
N LYS A 323 18.64 -33.63 -24.02
CA LYS A 323 17.59 -32.88 -24.69
C LYS A 323 17.86 -31.37 -24.63
N VAL A 324 17.67 -30.74 -25.76
CA VAL A 324 17.62 -29.27 -25.84
C VAL A 324 16.26 -28.89 -26.43
N GLU A 325 15.48 -28.15 -25.67
CA GLU A 325 14.17 -27.68 -26.09
C GLU A 325 14.19 -26.17 -26.16
N ARG A 326 13.94 -25.63 -27.34
CA ARG A 326 13.78 -24.19 -27.56
C ARG A 326 12.34 -23.90 -27.95
N LYS A 327 11.73 -22.96 -27.21
CA LYS A 327 10.34 -22.55 -27.45
C LYS A 327 10.20 -21.05 -27.35
N ASP A 328 9.52 -20.47 -28.32
CA ASP A 328 9.04 -19.09 -28.19
C ASP A 328 7.91 -19.05 -27.15
N ARG A 329 8.15 -18.37 -26.05
CA ARG A 329 7.12 -18.15 -25.02
C ARG A 329 6.60 -16.73 -25.09
N SER A 330 5.28 -16.61 -25.17
CA SER A 330 4.59 -15.33 -25.24
C SER A 330 4.10 -14.93 -23.85
N ARG A 331 4.53 -13.76 -23.36
CA ARG A 331 4.01 -13.13 -22.15
C ARG A 331 3.05 -12.01 -22.51
N ARG A 332 1.83 -12.09 -21.97
CA ARG A 332 0.80 -11.08 -22.20
C ARG A 332 1.02 -9.87 -21.27
N PRO A 333 0.71 -8.66 -21.73
CA PRO A 333 0.65 -7.51 -20.82
C PRO A 333 -0.48 -7.67 -19.82
N THR A 334 -0.27 -7.13 -18.64
CA THR A 334 -1.28 -7.11 -17.59
C THR A 334 -2.33 -6.05 -17.85
N ALA A 335 -3.56 -6.26 -17.36
CA ALA A 335 -4.70 -5.37 -17.55
C ALA A 335 -4.39 -3.93 -17.07
N PRO A 336 -5.09 -2.92 -17.57
CA PRO A 336 -5.09 -1.58 -17.00
C PRO A 336 -5.45 -1.62 -15.51
N PHE A 337 -5.11 -0.56 -14.78
CA PHE A 337 -5.33 -0.56 -13.34
C PHE A 337 -6.81 -0.54 -12.96
N THR A 338 -7.13 -1.38 -11.96
CA THR A 338 -8.23 -1.18 -11.01
C THR A 338 -7.73 -0.38 -9.80
N THR A 339 -8.63 0.02 -8.90
CA THR A 339 -8.25 0.67 -7.63
C THR A 339 -7.27 -0.20 -6.83
N SER A 340 -7.54 -1.49 -6.73
CA SER A 340 -6.72 -2.45 -6.00
C SER A 340 -5.32 -2.58 -6.59
N THR A 341 -5.22 -2.86 -7.88
CA THR A 341 -3.93 -3.05 -8.55
C THR A 341 -3.11 -1.77 -8.62
N MET A 342 -3.76 -0.60 -8.73
CA MET A 342 -3.09 0.70 -8.61
C MET A 342 -2.49 0.91 -7.22
N GLN A 343 -3.24 0.60 -6.15
CA GLN A 343 -2.74 0.71 -4.78
C GLN A 343 -1.57 -0.24 -4.52
N GLN A 344 -1.64 -1.47 -5.02
CA GLN A 344 -0.58 -2.46 -4.93
C GLN A 344 0.71 -1.97 -5.58
N GLU A 345 0.65 -1.58 -6.85
CA GLU A 345 1.82 -1.13 -7.61
C GLU A 345 2.38 0.21 -7.08
N ALA A 346 1.53 1.13 -6.65
CA ALA A 346 1.98 2.35 -6.01
C ALA A 346 2.70 2.07 -4.68
N SER A 347 2.29 1.05 -3.94
CA SER A 347 2.98 0.61 -2.72
C SER A 347 4.34 -0.02 -3.04
N ARG A 348 4.39 -0.93 -4.01
CA ARG A 348 5.61 -1.65 -4.42
C ARG A 348 6.66 -0.72 -5.01
N LYS A 349 6.29 0.07 -6.02
CA LYS A 349 7.22 0.88 -6.84
C LYS A 349 7.46 2.29 -6.31
N LEU A 350 6.43 2.91 -5.72
CA LEU A 350 6.50 4.30 -5.28
C LEU A 350 6.67 4.44 -3.78
N GLY A 351 6.36 3.38 -3.00
CA GLY A 351 6.34 3.41 -1.54
C GLY A 351 5.16 4.24 -0.99
N PHE A 352 4.09 4.40 -1.77
CA PHE A 352 2.88 5.11 -1.35
C PHE A 352 1.96 4.16 -0.58
N ASN A 353 1.41 4.61 0.53
CA ASN A 353 0.34 3.88 1.16
C ASN A 353 -0.98 4.09 0.44
N ALA A 354 -1.96 3.20 0.65
CA ALA A 354 -3.25 3.24 -0.03
C ALA A 354 -3.96 4.60 0.10
N ARG A 355 -3.91 5.24 1.28
CA ARG A 355 -4.50 6.56 1.50
C ARG A 355 -3.85 7.66 0.66
N ARG A 356 -2.50 7.65 0.57
CA ARG A 356 -1.75 8.63 -0.23
C ARG A 356 -2.03 8.43 -1.71
N THR A 357 -2.03 7.18 -2.16
CA THR A 357 -2.35 6.83 -3.55
C THR A 357 -3.71 7.37 -3.95
N MET A 358 -4.75 7.10 -3.14
CA MET A 358 -6.11 7.57 -3.44
C MET A 358 -6.24 9.10 -3.38
N ALA A 359 -5.54 9.76 -2.47
CA ALA A 359 -5.57 11.23 -2.39
C ALA A 359 -4.92 11.89 -3.61
N ILE A 360 -3.85 11.30 -4.15
CA ILE A 360 -3.19 11.80 -5.37
C ILE A 360 -4.04 11.47 -6.60
N ALA A 361 -4.56 10.25 -6.70
CA ALA A 361 -5.44 9.86 -7.80
C ALA A 361 -6.69 10.75 -7.89
N GLN A 362 -7.29 11.11 -6.75
CA GLN A 362 -8.39 12.07 -6.70
C GLN A 362 -8.02 13.43 -7.28
N GLN A 363 -6.81 13.94 -7.00
CA GLN A 363 -6.34 15.20 -7.57
C GLN A 363 -6.14 15.11 -9.08
N LEU A 364 -5.57 14.01 -9.57
CA LEU A 364 -5.38 13.77 -10.99
C LEU A 364 -6.72 13.65 -11.74
N TYR A 365 -7.73 13.04 -11.12
CA TYR A 365 -9.08 12.93 -11.67
C TYR A 365 -9.82 14.26 -11.69
N GLU A 366 -9.83 15.01 -10.56
CA GLU A 366 -10.61 16.25 -10.40
C GLU A 366 -10.13 17.40 -11.29
N GLY A 367 -8.90 17.30 -11.77
CA GLY A 367 -8.31 18.20 -12.75
C GLY A 367 -7.17 19.05 -12.21
N ILE A 368 -6.16 19.13 -13.03
CA ILE A 368 -4.93 19.95 -12.83
C ILE A 368 -4.81 20.89 -14.00
N ASP A 369 -4.40 22.12 -13.73
CA ASP A 369 -4.13 23.11 -14.77
C ASP A 369 -2.81 22.78 -15.45
N ILE A 370 -2.85 22.44 -16.73
CA ILE A 370 -1.71 22.06 -17.56
C ILE A 370 -1.32 23.16 -18.56
N GLY A 371 -1.65 24.44 -18.24
CA GLY A 371 -1.37 25.58 -19.09
C GLY A 371 -2.48 25.95 -20.06
N GLU A 372 -3.26 25.00 -20.51
CA GLU A 372 -4.46 25.19 -21.37
C GLU A 372 -5.77 25.25 -20.54
N GLY A 373 -5.63 25.17 -19.24
CA GLY A 373 -6.72 25.09 -18.27
C GLY A 373 -6.73 23.80 -17.50
N ALA A 374 -7.57 23.72 -16.44
CA ALA A 374 -7.69 22.52 -15.64
C ALA A 374 -8.46 21.43 -16.40
N VAL A 375 -7.88 20.21 -16.42
CA VAL A 375 -8.44 19.02 -17.03
C VAL A 375 -8.14 17.80 -16.16
N GLY A 376 -9.04 16.83 -16.09
CA GLY A 376 -8.77 15.54 -15.48
C GLY A 376 -7.71 14.79 -16.28
N LEU A 377 -6.68 14.29 -15.60
CA LEU A 377 -5.57 13.57 -16.26
C LEU A 377 -5.79 12.06 -16.27
N ILE A 378 -6.64 11.54 -15.41
CA ILE A 378 -7.00 10.13 -15.36
C ILE A 378 -8.52 9.94 -15.32
N THR A 379 -8.98 8.75 -15.68
CA THR A 379 -10.36 8.31 -15.45
C THR A 379 -10.65 8.13 -13.96
N TYR A 380 -11.91 7.91 -13.60
CA TYR A 380 -12.34 7.73 -12.22
C TYR A 380 -11.58 6.59 -11.53
N MET A 381 -10.97 6.88 -10.39
CA MET A 381 -10.02 6.00 -9.73
C MET A 381 -10.64 4.97 -8.78
N ARG A 382 -11.96 5.00 -8.54
CA ARG A 382 -12.65 3.99 -7.76
C ARG A 382 -13.39 3.04 -8.69
N THR A 383 -12.70 2.03 -9.16
CA THR A 383 -13.21 1.05 -10.11
C THR A 383 -12.56 -0.30 -9.90
N ASP A 384 -13.32 -1.35 -10.10
CA ASP A 384 -12.87 -2.74 -10.20
C ASP A 384 -12.91 -3.25 -11.65
N SER A 385 -13.32 -2.39 -12.58
CA SER A 385 -13.36 -2.69 -14.01
C SER A 385 -11.98 -2.56 -14.66
N VAL A 386 -11.74 -3.42 -15.64
CA VAL A 386 -10.57 -3.39 -16.54
C VAL A 386 -10.96 -2.99 -17.97
N ASN A 387 -12.21 -2.61 -18.19
CA ASN A 387 -12.72 -2.21 -19.48
C ASN A 387 -12.09 -0.89 -19.93
N VAL A 388 -11.89 -0.73 -21.23
CA VAL A 388 -11.32 0.46 -21.86
C VAL A 388 -12.24 0.91 -22.98
N ALA A 389 -12.59 2.19 -22.98
CA ALA A 389 -13.40 2.77 -24.06
C ALA A 389 -12.72 2.60 -25.42
N GLU A 390 -13.48 2.30 -26.44
CA GLU A 390 -12.95 2.08 -27.81
C GLU A 390 -12.22 3.31 -28.35
N SER A 391 -12.64 4.52 -27.99
CA SER A 391 -11.93 5.75 -28.35
C SER A 391 -10.52 5.78 -27.77
N ALA A 392 -10.36 5.41 -26.49
CA ALA A 392 -9.07 5.36 -25.82
C ALA A 392 -8.18 4.23 -26.35
N GLN A 393 -8.77 3.09 -26.73
CA GLN A 393 -8.02 2.02 -27.40
C GLN A 393 -7.49 2.48 -28.77
N ARG A 394 -8.30 3.18 -29.57
CA ARG A 394 -7.87 3.72 -30.88
C ARG A 394 -6.74 4.74 -30.70
N GLU A 395 -6.88 5.66 -29.75
CA GLU A 395 -5.87 6.66 -29.44
C GLU A 395 -4.55 6.01 -29.01
N ALA A 396 -4.63 5.00 -28.14
CA ALA A 396 -3.45 4.27 -27.67
C ALA A 396 -2.75 3.52 -28.81
N ARG A 397 -3.49 2.88 -29.69
CA ARG A 397 -2.93 2.20 -30.84
C ARG A 397 -2.20 3.17 -31.78
N GLN A 398 -2.81 4.32 -32.06
CA GLN A 398 -2.15 5.37 -32.84
C GLN A 398 -0.84 5.82 -32.17
N PHE A 399 -0.88 6.15 -30.90
CA PHE A 399 0.31 6.55 -30.13
C PHE A 399 1.41 5.50 -30.16
N ILE A 400 1.06 4.21 -30.00
CA ILE A 400 2.04 3.11 -30.01
C ILE A 400 2.70 3.00 -31.38
N VAL A 401 1.93 3.10 -32.49
CA VAL A 401 2.50 3.08 -33.84
C VAL A 401 3.49 4.23 -34.03
N GLU A 402 3.10 5.45 -33.67
CA GLU A 402 3.92 6.66 -33.85
C GLU A 402 5.20 6.62 -32.99
N ARG A 403 5.13 6.06 -31.80
CA ARG A 403 6.23 6.13 -30.81
C ARG A 403 7.15 4.92 -30.82
N TYR A 404 6.61 3.73 -31.06
CA TYR A 404 7.34 2.47 -30.87
C TYR A 404 7.44 1.66 -32.17
N GLY A 405 6.54 1.84 -33.10
CA GLY A 405 6.45 1.07 -34.35
C GLY A 405 5.23 0.19 -34.44
N GLY A 406 4.85 -0.21 -35.65
CA GLY A 406 3.65 -1.00 -35.90
C GLY A 406 3.72 -2.41 -35.31
N GLU A 407 4.92 -2.98 -35.17
CA GLU A 407 5.15 -4.29 -34.57
C GLU A 407 4.80 -4.36 -33.08
N PHE A 408 4.74 -3.21 -32.40
CA PHE A 408 4.33 -3.14 -31.00
C PHE A 408 2.81 -3.08 -30.80
N VAL A 409 2.02 -3.04 -31.86
CA VAL A 409 0.55 -3.03 -31.81
C VAL A 409 0.03 -4.42 -32.11
N PRO A 410 -0.78 -5.04 -31.23
CA PRO A 410 -1.40 -6.33 -31.54
C PRO A 410 -2.43 -6.18 -32.66
N GLU A 411 -2.72 -7.27 -33.39
CA GLU A 411 -3.69 -7.27 -34.50
C GLU A 411 -5.07 -6.76 -34.08
N ALA A 412 -5.55 -7.25 -32.94
CA ALA A 412 -6.82 -6.83 -32.35
C ALA A 412 -6.59 -6.10 -31.02
N PRO A 413 -7.47 -5.15 -30.64
CA PRO A 413 -7.42 -4.53 -29.32
C PRO A 413 -7.47 -5.57 -28.20
N PRO A 414 -6.59 -5.50 -27.19
CA PRO A 414 -6.58 -6.44 -26.09
C PRO A 414 -7.89 -6.39 -25.30
N LYS A 415 -8.41 -7.56 -24.94
CA LYS A 415 -9.56 -7.72 -24.06
C LYS A 415 -9.12 -8.33 -22.75
N TYR A 416 -9.53 -7.70 -21.66
CA TYR A 416 -9.28 -8.15 -20.30
C TYR A 416 -10.58 -8.50 -19.60
N VAL A 417 -10.54 -9.50 -18.74
CA VAL A 417 -11.70 -9.93 -17.95
C VAL A 417 -11.44 -9.53 -16.50
N SER A 418 -12.40 -8.85 -15.88
CA SER A 418 -12.33 -8.54 -14.46
C SER A 418 -12.38 -9.83 -13.63
N ARG A 419 -11.56 -9.91 -12.59
CA ARG A 419 -11.61 -11.02 -11.62
C ARG A 419 -12.77 -10.90 -10.65
N ALA A 420 -13.31 -9.71 -10.46
CA ALA A 420 -14.50 -9.49 -9.63
C ALA A 420 -15.73 -10.07 -10.32
N LYS A 421 -16.41 -11.01 -9.66
CA LYS A 421 -17.61 -11.70 -10.19
C LYS A 421 -18.73 -10.73 -10.60
N ASN A 422 -18.80 -9.57 -9.92
CA ASN A 422 -19.82 -8.54 -10.10
C ASN A 422 -19.18 -7.19 -10.47
N ALA A 423 -18.08 -7.20 -11.27
CA ALA A 423 -17.54 -5.96 -11.78
C ALA A 423 -18.62 -5.22 -12.56
N GLN A 424 -18.90 -3.98 -12.17
CA GLN A 424 -19.88 -3.16 -12.89
C GLN A 424 -19.35 -2.91 -14.29
N GLU A 425 -19.95 -3.55 -15.29
CA GLU A 425 -19.53 -3.44 -16.70
C GLU A 425 -19.58 -2.00 -17.21
N ALA A 426 -20.36 -1.14 -16.56
CA ALA A 426 -20.48 0.28 -16.88
C ALA A 426 -19.24 1.11 -16.51
N HIS A 427 -18.36 0.60 -15.63
CA HIS A 427 -17.16 1.33 -15.21
C HIS A 427 -15.98 1.08 -16.13
N GLU A 428 -15.12 2.08 -16.24
CA GLU A 428 -13.88 2.03 -17.00
C GLU A 428 -12.67 1.81 -16.08
N ALA A 429 -11.60 1.23 -16.61
CA ALA A 429 -10.32 1.09 -15.92
C ALA A 429 -9.66 2.45 -15.66
N ILE A 430 -8.72 2.49 -14.72
CA ILE A 430 -7.91 3.68 -14.45
C ILE A 430 -6.88 3.84 -15.56
N ARG A 431 -7.02 4.88 -16.35
CA ARG A 431 -6.16 5.22 -17.47
C ARG A 431 -5.94 6.73 -17.60
N PRO A 432 -4.93 7.20 -18.34
CA PRO A 432 -4.86 8.61 -18.72
C PRO A 432 -6.07 8.98 -19.59
N THR A 433 -6.54 10.21 -19.46
CA THR A 433 -7.63 10.74 -20.32
C THR A 433 -7.19 10.98 -21.75
N SER A 434 -5.89 11.08 -22.00
CA SER A 434 -5.25 11.00 -23.31
C SER A 434 -3.83 10.48 -23.17
N VAL A 435 -3.44 9.54 -24.02
CA VAL A 435 -2.08 8.98 -24.04
C VAL A 435 -1.04 9.96 -24.59
N PHE A 436 -1.47 10.94 -25.37
CA PHE A 436 -0.61 12.00 -25.89
C PHE A 436 -0.19 13.01 -24.81
N ARG A 437 -0.86 13.01 -23.67
CA ARG A 437 -0.38 13.70 -22.46
C ARG A 437 0.66 12.83 -21.75
N THR A 438 1.83 12.72 -22.37
CA THR A 438 2.92 11.90 -21.82
C THR A 438 3.39 12.46 -20.47
N PRO A 439 3.97 11.65 -19.57
CA PRO A 439 4.54 12.14 -18.31
C PRO A 439 5.51 13.30 -18.48
N GLU A 440 6.29 13.30 -19.57
CA GLU A 440 7.23 14.37 -19.92
C GLU A 440 6.53 15.69 -20.26
N SER A 441 5.39 15.62 -20.95
CA SER A 441 4.64 16.81 -21.38
C SER A 441 3.92 17.51 -20.22
N VAL A 442 3.57 16.77 -19.17
CA VAL A 442 2.84 17.32 -18.00
C VAL A 442 3.69 17.52 -16.75
N LYS A 443 4.98 17.16 -16.78
CA LYS A 443 5.87 17.16 -15.61
C LYS A 443 5.99 18.50 -14.89
N ASP A 444 5.96 19.59 -15.64
CA ASP A 444 6.15 20.95 -15.10
C ASP A 444 4.88 21.49 -14.40
N TYR A 445 3.75 20.83 -14.59
CA TYR A 445 2.45 21.15 -13.98
C TYR A 445 2.12 20.27 -12.77
N LEU A 446 2.82 19.15 -12.59
CA LEU A 446 2.57 18.18 -11.54
C LEU A 446 3.59 18.30 -10.41
N ASP A 447 3.14 18.13 -9.18
CA ASP A 447 4.08 17.88 -8.10
C ASP A 447 4.74 16.48 -8.27
N ARG A 448 5.79 16.26 -7.49
CA ARG A 448 6.58 15.01 -7.58
C ARG A 448 5.75 13.74 -7.39
N ASP A 449 4.79 13.77 -6.49
CA ASP A 449 3.99 12.60 -6.16
C ASP A 449 2.91 12.37 -7.23
N GLN A 450 2.31 13.44 -7.70
CA GLN A 450 1.36 13.43 -8.82
C GLN A 450 2.01 12.89 -10.09
N LEU A 451 3.21 13.39 -10.43
CA LEU A 451 3.93 12.91 -11.60
C LEU A 451 4.26 11.43 -11.52
N ARG A 452 4.76 10.95 -10.38
CA ARG A 452 5.11 9.54 -10.20
C ARG A 452 3.90 8.62 -10.31
N LEU A 453 2.75 9.00 -9.74
CA LEU A 453 1.54 8.19 -9.86
C LEU A 453 0.96 8.25 -11.27
N TYR A 454 0.97 9.43 -11.89
CA TYR A 454 0.52 9.58 -13.28
C TYR A 454 1.38 8.76 -14.25
N GLU A 455 2.71 8.82 -14.11
CA GLU A 455 3.64 8.01 -14.90
C GLU A 455 3.38 6.51 -14.75
N LEU A 456 3.11 6.05 -13.53
CA LEU A 456 2.77 4.65 -13.26
C LEU A 456 1.49 4.23 -13.98
N ILE A 457 0.42 5.05 -13.89
CA ILE A 457 -0.86 4.80 -14.54
C ILE A 457 -0.71 4.82 -16.06
N TRP A 458 -0.01 5.82 -16.58
CA TRP A 458 0.22 5.99 -18.02
C TRP A 458 0.99 4.81 -18.61
N LYS A 459 2.11 4.42 -17.99
CA LYS A 459 2.93 3.28 -18.43
C LYS A 459 2.15 1.99 -18.42
N ARG A 460 1.39 1.72 -17.35
CA ARG A 460 0.56 0.52 -17.26
C ARG A 460 -0.51 0.47 -18.35
N PHE A 461 -1.17 1.59 -18.60
CA PHE A 461 -2.19 1.68 -19.64
C PHE A 461 -1.60 1.46 -21.03
N VAL A 462 -0.54 2.17 -21.40
CA VAL A 462 0.11 2.02 -22.72
C VAL A 462 0.57 0.58 -22.90
N ALA A 463 1.27 0.01 -21.92
CA ALA A 463 1.73 -1.38 -21.95
C ALA A 463 0.58 -2.37 -22.15
N SER A 464 -0.57 -2.13 -21.50
CA SER A 464 -1.76 -2.98 -21.65
C SER A 464 -2.33 -3.00 -23.06
N GLN A 465 -2.03 -2.02 -23.89
CA GLN A 465 -2.49 -1.91 -25.29
C GLN A 465 -1.41 -2.35 -26.29
N MET A 466 -0.22 -2.82 -25.81
CA MET A 466 0.89 -3.25 -26.65
C MET A 466 0.87 -4.76 -26.92
N ALA A 467 1.66 -5.15 -27.94
CA ALA A 467 1.91 -6.53 -28.28
C ALA A 467 2.60 -7.29 -27.16
N HIS A 468 2.41 -8.60 -27.14
CA HIS A 468 3.04 -9.51 -26.19
C HIS A 468 4.56 -9.45 -26.28
N ALA A 469 5.24 -9.66 -25.17
CA ALA A 469 6.66 -9.94 -25.17
C ALA A 469 6.89 -11.41 -25.60
N ILE A 470 7.91 -11.63 -26.39
CA ILE A 470 8.32 -12.98 -26.82
C ILE A 470 9.69 -13.26 -26.26
N PHE A 471 9.80 -14.40 -25.59
CA PHE A 471 11.03 -14.92 -25.03
C PHE A 471 11.44 -16.15 -25.80
N ASP A 472 12.73 -16.27 -26.12
CA ASP A 472 13.35 -17.52 -26.52
C ASP A 472 13.75 -18.26 -25.25
N ALA A 473 12.91 -19.20 -24.85
CA ALA A 473 13.11 -20.04 -23.68
C ALA A 473 13.82 -21.33 -24.09
N THR A 474 15.00 -21.57 -23.54
CA THR A 474 15.80 -22.76 -23.76
C THR A 474 15.84 -23.57 -22.48
N THR A 475 15.40 -24.81 -22.56
CA THR A 475 15.57 -25.83 -21.49
C THR A 475 16.49 -26.89 -21.95
N VAL A 476 17.49 -27.21 -21.14
CA VAL A 476 18.50 -28.24 -21.42
C VAL A 476 18.44 -29.29 -20.33
N ASP A 477 18.16 -30.54 -20.72
CA ASP A 477 18.22 -31.70 -19.83
C ASP A 477 19.56 -32.40 -20.06
N ILE A 478 20.28 -32.61 -18.96
CA ILE A 478 21.62 -33.14 -18.94
C ILE A 478 21.63 -34.36 -18.03
N GLU A 479 22.14 -35.44 -18.53
CA GLU A 479 22.35 -36.69 -17.76
C GLU A 479 23.78 -36.75 -17.23
N ALA A 480 23.93 -36.99 -15.94
CA ALA A 480 25.23 -37.30 -15.35
C ALA A 480 25.37 -38.81 -15.16
N LEU A 481 26.42 -39.36 -15.74
CA LEU A 481 26.75 -40.81 -15.72
C LEU A 481 27.95 -41.01 -14.79
N PRO A 482 27.77 -41.63 -13.60
CA PRO A 482 28.86 -41.95 -12.67
C PRO A 482 29.88 -42.87 -13.31
N GLN A 483 31.16 -42.81 -12.88
CA GLN A 483 32.20 -43.70 -13.34
C GLN A 483 31.85 -45.15 -13.02
N GLY A 484 31.88 -46.01 -14.04
CA GLY A 484 31.56 -47.44 -13.91
C GLY A 484 30.11 -47.82 -14.27
N ALA A 485 29.21 -46.87 -14.48
CA ALA A 485 27.93 -47.14 -15.13
C ALA A 485 28.20 -47.35 -16.63
N GLY A 486 28.28 -48.58 -17.10
CA GLY A 486 28.60 -48.88 -18.50
C GLY A 486 27.68 -48.18 -19.48
N ALA A 487 28.25 -47.48 -20.44
CA ALA A 487 27.51 -46.88 -21.55
C ALA A 487 26.87 -48.03 -22.36
N LEU A 488 25.58 -48.24 -22.20
CA LEU A 488 24.84 -49.11 -23.12
C LEU A 488 24.68 -48.36 -24.44
N PRO A 489 25.07 -49.00 -25.59
CA PRO A 489 24.85 -48.40 -26.89
C PRO A 489 23.35 -48.22 -27.13
N ILE A 490 22.96 -47.09 -27.61
CA ILE A 490 21.62 -46.89 -28.16
C ILE A 490 21.58 -47.57 -29.50
N GLU A 491 21.17 -48.85 -29.56
CA GLU A 491 20.72 -49.42 -30.82
C GLU A 491 19.38 -48.81 -31.21
N SER A 492 19.40 -48.19 -32.36
CA SER A 492 18.23 -47.73 -33.05
C SER A 492 17.29 -48.88 -33.44
N GLY A 493 16.20 -49.09 -32.74
CA GLY A 493 15.22 -50.09 -33.11
C GLY A 493 14.25 -50.41 -31.97
N ASP A 494 13.00 -50.04 -32.22
CA ASP A 494 11.75 -50.43 -31.54
C ASP A 494 11.55 -50.07 -30.07
N ALA A 495 10.67 -49.06 -29.93
CA ALA A 495 10.03 -48.65 -28.70
C ALA A 495 9.04 -49.72 -28.21
N GLN A 496 9.49 -50.67 -27.42
CA GLN A 496 8.65 -51.37 -26.45
C GLN A 496 9.53 -52.12 -25.45
N ASP A 497 9.53 -51.69 -24.23
CA ASP A 497 9.80 -52.44 -22.99
C ASP A 497 11.18 -52.98 -22.75
N THR A 498 12.14 -52.17 -22.31
CA THR A 498 13.15 -52.54 -21.34
C THR A 498 13.54 -51.34 -20.49
N ARG A 499 12.78 -51.04 -19.49
CA ARG A 499 13.19 -50.15 -18.37
C ARG A 499 14.13 -50.96 -17.44
N ALA A 500 15.33 -51.21 -17.85
CA ALA A 500 16.41 -51.50 -16.92
C ALA A 500 16.74 -50.17 -16.24
N ALA A 501 16.56 -50.12 -14.92
CA ALA A 501 16.77 -48.97 -14.07
C ALA A 501 18.23 -48.48 -14.15
N ILE A 502 18.53 -47.54 -15.04
CA ILE A 502 19.76 -46.77 -14.99
C ILE A 502 19.59 -45.74 -13.89
N PRO A 503 20.51 -45.66 -12.93
CA PRO A 503 20.45 -44.58 -11.93
C PRO A 503 20.81 -43.27 -12.61
N GLY A 504 19.80 -42.62 -13.19
CA GLY A 504 20.00 -41.38 -13.89
C GLY A 504 19.95 -40.20 -12.93
N TYR A 505 21.03 -39.45 -12.87
CA TYR A 505 21.10 -38.15 -12.28
C TYR A 505 20.82 -37.15 -13.40
N TRP A 506 19.71 -36.42 -13.28
CA TRP A 506 19.27 -35.49 -14.30
C TRP A 506 19.38 -34.06 -13.82
N PHE A 507 20.14 -33.28 -14.53
CA PHE A 507 20.30 -31.85 -14.31
C PHE A 507 19.52 -31.07 -15.36
N ARG A 508 18.97 -29.95 -14.97
CA ARG A 508 18.26 -29.04 -15.87
C ARG A 508 18.83 -27.65 -15.79
N ALA A 509 19.09 -27.05 -16.94
CA ALA A 509 19.42 -25.66 -17.07
C ALA A 509 18.30 -24.96 -17.85
N ASN A 510 17.81 -23.85 -17.30
CA ASN A 510 16.82 -23.00 -17.92
C ASN A 510 17.43 -21.63 -18.26
N GLY A 511 17.26 -21.21 -19.49
CA GLY A 511 17.62 -19.87 -19.96
C GLY A 511 16.45 -19.23 -20.69
N SER A 512 16.31 -17.92 -20.55
CA SER A 512 15.23 -17.18 -21.20
C SER A 512 15.76 -15.82 -21.63
N VAL A 513 15.75 -15.56 -22.92
CA VAL A 513 16.24 -14.31 -23.51
C VAL A 513 15.10 -13.61 -24.23
N ILE A 514 15.02 -12.30 -24.09
CA ILE A 514 13.97 -11.51 -24.77
C ILE A 514 14.29 -11.53 -26.29
N LYS A 515 13.40 -12.11 -27.05
CA LYS A 515 13.43 -12.09 -28.52
C LYS A 515 12.71 -10.87 -29.09
N PHE A 516 11.58 -10.53 -28.48
CA PHE A 516 10.83 -9.30 -28.75
C PHE A 516 10.29 -8.72 -27.46
N ALA A 517 10.66 -7.47 -27.16
CA ALA A 517 10.34 -6.85 -25.88
C ALA A 517 8.85 -6.59 -25.68
N GLY A 518 8.11 -6.33 -26.75
CA GLY A 518 6.69 -6.02 -26.66
C GLY A 518 6.40 -4.95 -25.61
N PHE A 519 5.40 -5.17 -24.77
CA PHE A 519 4.99 -4.26 -23.70
C PHE A 519 6.08 -4.00 -22.63
N LEU A 520 7.03 -4.91 -22.47
CA LEU A 520 8.13 -4.77 -21.49
C LEU A 520 9.03 -3.57 -21.77
N LYS A 521 8.97 -3.02 -23.00
CA LYS A 521 9.66 -1.78 -23.35
C LYS A 521 9.15 -0.57 -22.55
N VAL A 522 7.91 -0.64 -22.04
CA VAL A 522 7.25 0.47 -21.33
C VAL A 522 7.03 0.16 -19.86
N TYR A 523 6.62 -1.07 -19.55
CA TYR A 523 6.19 -1.41 -18.21
C TYR A 523 6.50 -2.87 -17.83
N GLU A 524 6.95 -3.03 -16.62
CA GLU A 524 7.12 -4.31 -15.95
C GLU A 524 6.45 -4.26 -14.58
N GLU A 525 5.74 -5.31 -14.19
CA GLU A 525 5.05 -5.38 -12.90
C GLU A 525 6.05 -5.50 -11.73
N GLY A 526 5.67 -5.01 -10.56
CA GLY A 526 6.47 -5.14 -9.34
C GLY A 526 6.09 -6.41 -8.57
N HIS A 527 7.04 -7.00 -7.87
CA HIS A 527 6.83 -8.16 -6.99
C HIS A 527 6.84 -7.75 -5.52
N ASP A 528 6.14 -8.50 -4.68
CA ASP A 528 6.21 -8.35 -3.23
C ASP A 528 7.49 -9.02 -2.67
N GLU A 529 8.00 -8.52 -1.55
CA GLU A 529 9.14 -9.14 -0.86
C GLU A 529 8.76 -10.55 -0.40
N GLY A 530 9.55 -11.56 -0.81
CA GLY A 530 9.29 -12.97 -0.49
C GLY A 530 8.27 -13.66 -1.39
N GLU A 531 7.79 -13.02 -2.45
CA GLU A 531 7.01 -13.67 -3.50
C GLU A 531 7.93 -14.64 -4.25
N LYS A 532 7.54 -15.93 -4.32
CA LYS A 532 8.29 -16.90 -5.11
C LYS A 532 8.12 -16.59 -6.59
N LEU A 533 9.22 -16.37 -7.27
CA LEU A 533 9.25 -16.29 -8.71
C LEU A 533 9.06 -17.69 -9.29
N ASP A 534 8.43 -17.80 -10.45
CA ASP A 534 8.40 -19.06 -11.17
C ASP A 534 9.75 -19.32 -11.86
N GLU A 535 9.99 -20.58 -12.27
CA GLU A 535 11.24 -20.97 -12.91
C GLU A 535 11.57 -20.14 -14.18
N GLU A 536 10.56 -19.61 -14.85
CA GLU A 536 10.72 -18.78 -16.04
C GLU A 536 11.20 -17.38 -15.69
N GLU A 537 10.68 -16.81 -14.59
CA GLU A 537 11.11 -15.52 -14.08
C GLU A 537 12.53 -15.61 -13.48
N GLU A 538 12.88 -16.71 -12.83
CA GLU A 538 14.23 -16.98 -12.35
C GLU A 538 15.25 -17.17 -13.49
N ALA A 539 14.83 -17.81 -14.60
CA ALA A 539 15.66 -18.01 -15.79
C ALA A 539 15.85 -16.74 -16.61
N ARG A 540 15.11 -15.68 -16.33
CA ARG A 540 15.06 -14.46 -17.13
C ARG A 540 16.42 -13.76 -17.20
N GLY A 541 16.87 -13.48 -18.41
CA GLY A 541 18.16 -12.86 -18.66
C GLY A 541 19.35 -13.83 -18.61
N ARG A 542 19.14 -15.11 -18.24
CA ARG A 542 20.17 -16.14 -18.34
C ARG A 542 20.27 -16.60 -19.78
N ARG A 543 21.41 -16.42 -20.38
CA ARG A 543 21.73 -16.97 -21.71
C ARG A 543 22.49 -18.26 -21.53
N LEU A 544 21.98 -19.35 -22.07
CA LEU A 544 22.68 -20.60 -22.17
C LEU A 544 23.56 -20.60 -23.44
N PRO A 545 24.73 -21.28 -23.41
CA PRO A 545 25.50 -21.50 -24.61
C PRO A 545 24.70 -22.32 -25.64
N GLU A 546 25.10 -22.29 -26.88
CA GLU A 546 24.54 -23.17 -27.92
C GLU A 546 24.95 -24.61 -27.63
N LEU A 547 23.98 -25.43 -27.26
CA LEU A 547 24.16 -26.85 -26.94
C LEU A 547 23.36 -27.70 -27.91
N SER A 548 23.89 -28.93 -28.12
CA SER A 548 23.26 -29.95 -28.97
C SER A 548 23.06 -31.25 -28.21
N ALA A 549 22.01 -31.98 -28.55
CA ALA A 549 21.80 -33.31 -27.97
C ALA A 549 22.99 -34.24 -28.29
N GLY A 550 23.42 -34.99 -27.31
CA GLY A 550 24.62 -35.87 -27.39
C GLY A 550 25.94 -35.17 -27.04
N GLU A 551 25.95 -33.83 -26.90
CA GLU A 551 27.18 -33.08 -26.55
C GLU A 551 27.62 -33.42 -25.12
N MET A 552 28.95 -33.67 -24.98
CA MET A 552 29.58 -33.89 -23.66
C MET A 552 29.98 -32.55 -23.07
N LEU A 553 29.86 -32.42 -21.74
CA LEU A 553 30.18 -31.21 -20.99
C LEU A 553 31.23 -31.51 -19.93
N ASP A 554 32.10 -30.58 -19.68
CA ASP A 554 33.08 -30.64 -18.61
C ASP A 554 32.45 -30.15 -17.30
N LEU A 555 32.57 -30.93 -16.24
CA LEU A 555 32.19 -30.49 -14.90
C LEU A 555 33.25 -29.51 -14.38
N VAL A 556 32.84 -28.30 -14.03
CA VAL A 556 33.70 -27.33 -13.34
C VAL A 556 33.68 -27.63 -11.84
N ARG A 557 32.47 -27.70 -11.27
CA ARG A 557 32.24 -28.05 -9.85
C ARG A 557 30.80 -28.43 -9.59
N LEU A 558 30.60 -29.22 -8.54
CA LEU A 558 29.30 -29.45 -7.93
C LEU A 558 29.11 -28.51 -6.75
N ILE A 559 27.90 -27.98 -6.60
CA ILE A 559 27.55 -26.98 -5.61
C ILE A 559 26.37 -27.53 -4.81
N PRO A 560 26.62 -28.23 -3.70
CA PRO A 560 25.56 -28.56 -2.75
C PRO A 560 25.23 -27.32 -1.92
N GLU A 561 23.95 -26.98 -1.85
CA GLU A 561 23.48 -25.83 -1.08
C GLU A 561 22.43 -26.25 -0.05
N GLN A 562 22.62 -25.78 1.19
CA GLN A 562 21.68 -25.96 2.29
C GLN A 562 20.60 -24.93 2.21
N HIS A 563 19.35 -25.33 2.35
CA HIS A 563 18.19 -24.48 2.38
C HIS A 563 17.32 -24.83 3.59
N PHE A 564 16.56 -23.84 4.02
CA PHE A 564 15.48 -24.02 5.00
C PHE A 564 14.18 -23.49 4.40
N THR A 565 13.10 -24.23 4.59
CA THR A 565 11.78 -23.72 4.24
C THR A 565 11.53 -22.41 4.98
N GLN A 566 10.90 -21.44 4.31
CA GLN A 566 10.63 -20.15 4.88
C GLN A 566 9.15 -20.05 5.28
N PRO A 567 8.82 -19.36 6.37
CA PRO A 567 7.44 -19.09 6.71
C PRO A 567 6.77 -18.22 5.63
N PRO A 568 5.44 -18.24 5.55
CA PRO A 568 4.75 -17.33 4.64
C PRO A 568 5.11 -15.87 4.98
N PRO A 569 5.33 -15.01 3.96
CA PRO A 569 5.72 -13.62 4.21
C PRO A 569 4.61 -12.86 4.94
N ARG A 570 4.98 -11.92 5.82
CA ARG A 570 4.04 -10.99 6.41
C ARG A 570 3.35 -10.15 5.35
N TYR A 571 2.10 -9.79 5.59
CA TYR A 571 1.41 -8.88 4.70
C TYR A 571 2.12 -7.52 4.64
N THR A 572 2.23 -6.99 3.43
CA THR A 572 2.46 -5.57 3.15
C THR A 572 1.11 -4.89 2.91
N GLU A 573 1.07 -3.56 2.76
CA GLU A 573 -0.19 -2.92 2.33
C GLU A 573 -0.65 -3.43 0.96
N ALA A 574 0.29 -3.73 0.06
CA ALA A 574 -0.01 -4.26 -1.27
C ALA A 574 -0.61 -5.67 -1.19
N SER A 575 0.07 -6.59 -0.52
CA SER A 575 -0.40 -7.98 -0.44
C SER A 575 -1.67 -8.12 0.40
N LEU A 576 -1.91 -7.24 1.40
CA LEU A 576 -3.17 -7.25 2.14
C LEU A 576 -4.33 -6.72 1.29
N VAL A 577 -4.12 -5.68 0.47
CA VAL A 577 -5.16 -5.21 -0.48
C VAL A 577 -5.47 -6.30 -1.51
N LYS A 578 -4.44 -6.98 -2.04
CA LYS A 578 -4.61 -8.13 -2.94
C LYS A 578 -5.44 -9.23 -2.29
N ALA A 579 -5.11 -9.64 -1.06
CA ALA A 579 -5.85 -10.67 -0.33
C ALA A 579 -7.31 -10.25 -0.06
N LEU A 580 -7.57 -9.00 0.34
CA LEU A 580 -8.92 -8.49 0.53
C LEU A 580 -9.75 -8.55 -0.76
N GLU A 581 -9.16 -8.17 -1.90
CA GLU A 581 -9.80 -8.27 -3.22
C GLU A 581 -10.10 -9.72 -3.60
N GLU A 582 -9.12 -10.62 -3.46
CA GLU A 582 -9.25 -12.04 -3.77
C GLU A 582 -10.34 -12.73 -2.92
N TYR A 583 -10.46 -12.33 -1.65
CA TYR A 583 -11.51 -12.83 -0.76
C TYR A 583 -12.86 -12.10 -0.93
N GLY A 584 -12.98 -11.10 -1.78
CA GLY A 584 -14.20 -10.31 -1.97
C GLY A 584 -14.52 -9.38 -0.81
N ILE A 585 -13.55 -9.05 0.05
CA ILE A 585 -13.71 -8.24 1.26
C ILE A 585 -13.42 -6.77 0.96
N GLY A 586 -14.43 -5.93 1.17
CA GLY A 586 -14.32 -4.50 0.83
C GLY A 586 -14.55 -4.24 -0.66
N ARG A 587 -14.44 -2.99 -1.04
CA ARG A 587 -14.66 -2.49 -2.42
C ARG A 587 -13.67 -1.34 -2.69
N PRO A 588 -13.53 -0.87 -3.93
CA PRO A 588 -12.63 0.23 -4.30
C PRO A 588 -12.68 1.45 -3.36
N SER A 589 -13.84 1.79 -2.84
CA SER A 589 -14.04 2.90 -1.92
C SER A 589 -13.51 2.65 -0.49
N THR A 590 -13.29 1.40 -0.08
CA THR A 590 -13.04 1.03 1.32
C THR A 590 -11.62 0.57 1.63
N TYR A 591 -10.83 0.08 0.68
CA TYR A 591 -9.48 -0.45 0.93
C TYR A 591 -8.58 0.53 1.68
N ALA A 592 -8.48 1.77 1.23
CA ALA A 592 -7.65 2.80 1.87
C ALA A 592 -8.13 3.13 3.30
N GLN A 593 -9.43 3.08 3.55
CA GLN A 593 -10.03 3.28 4.87
C GLN A 593 -9.70 2.14 5.82
N ILE A 594 -9.78 0.88 5.36
CA ILE A 594 -9.44 -0.31 6.12
C ILE A 594 -7.99 -0.22 6.59
N MET A 595 -7.04 -0.02 5.64
CA MET A 595 -5.62 0.12 5.93
C MET A 595 -5.33 1.23 6.93
N THR A 596 -5.99 2.37 6.77
CA THR A 596 -5.85 3.51 7.69
C THR A 596 -6.40 3.17 9.08
N THR A 597 -7.51 2.45 9.16
CA THR A 597 -8.20 2.17 10.41
C THR A 597 -7.40 1.19 11.28
N ILE A 598 -6.96 0.05 10.74
CA ILE A 598 -6.21 -0.95 11.51
C ILE A 598 -4.90 -0.38 12.08
N GLN A 599 -4.25 0.53 11.33
CA GLN A 599 -3.02 1.20 11.77
C GLN A 599 -3.30 2.35 12.76
N SER A 600 -4.31 3.20 12.49
CA SER A 600 -4.62 4.36 13.35
C SER A 600 -5.21 3.97 14.69
N ARG A 601 -5.79 2.79 14.81
CA ARG A 601 -6.30 2.19 16.05
C ARG A 601 -5.24 1.43 16.83
N ASP A 602 -4.02 1.37 16.30
CA ASP A 602 -2.89 0.70 16.94
C ASP A 602 -3.09 -0.83 17.06
N TYR A 603 -3.88 -1.40 16.15
CA TYR A 603 -4.02 -2.85 16.05
C TYR A 603 -2.88 -3.48 15.26
N VAL A 604 -2.40 -2.75 14.26
CA VAL A 604 -1.31 -3.15 13.39
C VAL A 604 -0.31 -1.98 13.31
N ARG A 605 0.97 -2.29 13.39
CA ARG A 605 2.06 -1.35 13.14
C ARG A 605 2.77 -1.72 11.84
N LYS A 606 3.41 -0.73 11.23
CA LYS A 606 4.22 -0.93 10.04
C LYS A 606 5.68 -0.99 10.43
N GLU A 607 6.34 -2.10 10.12
CA GLU A 607 7.79 -2.29 10.26
C GLU A 607 8.40 -2.44 8.87
N GLY A 608 9.16 -1.43 8.43
CA GLY A 608 9.57 -1.34 7.03
C GLY A 608 8.36 -1.27 6.09
N LYS A 609 8.16 -2.28 5.26
CA LYS A 609 6.98 -2.45 4.42
C LYS A 609 5.93 -3.39 5.03
N GLN A 610 6.30 -4.20 6.04
CA GLN A 610 5.48 -5.26 6.61
C GLN A 610 4.47 -4.71 7.63
N LEU A 611 3.32 -5.37 7.71
CA LEU A 611 2.26 -5.12 8.68
C LEU A 611 2.36 -6.17 9.79
N VAL A 612 2.64 -5.70 11.01
CA VAL A 612 2.83 -6.55 12.19
C VAL A 612 1.72 -6.26 13.20
N PRO A 613 0.99 -7.26 13.70
CA PRO A 613 -0.04 -7.03 14.70
C PRO A 613 0.60 -6.64 16.04
N THR A 614 -0.06 -5.74 16.77
CA THR A 614 0.34 -5.38 18.12
C THR A 614 -0.31 -6.32 19.14
N GLU A 615 0.15 -6.30 20.40
CA GLU A 615 -0.55 -7.01 21.49
C GLU A 615 -2.04 -6.65 21.58
N LEU A 616 -2.35 -5.37 21.34
CA LEU A 616 -3.73 -4.91 21.27
C LEU A 616 -4.46 -5.52 20.08
N GLY A 617 -3.78 -5.65 18.94
CA GLY A 617 -4.32 -6.29 17.74
C GLY A 617 -4.68 -7.75 18.00
N PHE A 618 -3.79 -8.51 18.62
CA PHE A 618 -4.06 -9.88 19.03
C PHE A 618 -5.25 -9.95 20.00
N ALA A 619 -5.23 -9.16 21.08
CA ALA A 619 -6.30 -9.17 22.07
C ALA A 619 -7.68 -8.77 21.48
N ALA A 620 -7.72 -7.80 20.59
CA ALA A 620 -8.93 -7.38 19.91
C ALA A 620 -9.44 -8.45 18.95
N ASN A 621 -8.55 -9.05 18.17
CA ASN A 621 -8.88 -10.14 17.27
C ASN A 621 -9.44 -11.34 18.03
N ASP A 622 -8.76 -11.79 19.07
CA ASP A 622 -9.14 -12.98 19.84
C ASP A 622 -10.50 -12.82 20.50
N LEU A 623 -10.74 -11.66 21.10
CA LEU A 623 -12.04 -11.34 21.68
C LEU A 623 -13.15 -11.38 20.61
N LEU A 624 -12.89 -10.80 19.43
CA LEU A 624 -13.87 -10.73 18.36
C LEU A 624 -14.11 -12.10 17.72
N VAL A 625 -13.07 -12.85 17.39
CA VAL A 625 -13.19 -14.17 16.76
C VAL A 625 -13.84 -15.18 17.69
N ALA A 626 -13.46 -15.20 18.98
CA ALA A 626 -14.04 -16.13 19.97
C ALA A 626 -15.53 -15.88 20.25
N ASN A 627 -15.98 -14.64 20.14
CA ASN A 627 -17.34 -14.28 20.52
C ASN A 627 -18.27 -13.96 19.33
N PHE A 628 -17.71 -13.68 18.17
CA PHE A 628 -18.44 -13.32 16.95
C PHE A 628 -17.91 -14.07 15.73
N PRO A 629 -17.67 -15.41 15.80
CA PRO A 629 -16.98 -16.15 14.75
C PRO A 629 -17.64 -15.97 13.38
N ARG A 630 -18.98 -15.97 13.31
CA ARG A 630 -19.73 -15.76 12.06
C ARG A 630 -19.49 -14.36 11.46
N TYR A 631 -19.50 -13.32 12.30
CA TYR A 631 -19.47 -11.92 11.83
C TYR A 631 -18.05 -11.40 11.51
N ILE A 632 -17.04 -12.15 11.98
CA ILE A 632 -15.62 -11.87 11.70
C ILE A 632 -15.05 -12.93 10.73
N ASP A 633 -15.94 -13.67 10.07
CA ASP A 633 -15.60 -14.65 9.06
C ASP A 633 -15.37 -14.00 7.69
N VAL A 634 -14.37 -14.52 6.96
CA VAL A 634 -13.99 -14.06 5.62
C VAL A 634 -15.13 -14.27 4.62
N GLY A 635 -15.66 -15.50 4.57
CA GLY A 635 -16.73 -15.88 3.63
C GLY A 635 -18.03 -15.15 3.92
N PHE A 636 -18.42 -15.04 5.20
CA PHE A 636 -19.60 -14.28 5.60
C PHE A 636 -19.49 -12.80 5.24
N THR A 637 -18.31 -12.19 5.44
CA THR A 637 -18.10 -10.78 5.09
C THR A 637 -18.16 -10.56 3.59
N ALA A 638 -17.58 -11.46 2.81
CA ALA A 638 -17.67 -11.42 1.34
C ALA A 638 -19.13 -11.56 0.87
N HIS A 639 -19.89 -12.49 1.46
CA HIS A 639 -21.31 -12.66 1.15
C HIS A 639 -22.15 -11.40 1.41
N VAL A 640 -21.92 -10.72 2.54
CA VAL A 640 -22.61 -9.44 2.80
C VAL A 640 -22.21 -8.34 1.81
N GLU A 641 -20.96 -8.35 1.31
CA GLU A 641 -20.56 -7.43 0.22
C GLU A 641 -21.28 -7.76 -1.10
N GLU A 642 -21.48 -9.05 -1.40
CA GLU A 642 -22.24 -9.50 -2.57
C GLU A 642 -23.72 -9.09 -2.45
N GLU A 643 -24.34 -9.26 -1.27
CA GLU A 643 -25.72 -8.80 -1.03
C GLU A 643 -25.90 -7.29 -1.22
N LEU A 644 -24.87 -6.49 -0.86
CA LEU A 644 -24.90 -5.05 -1.11
C LEU A 644 -24.77 -4.71 -2.61
N ASP A 645 -24.07 -5.51 -3.37
CA ASP A 645 -24.01 -5.36 -4.83
C ASP A 645 -25.33 -5.82 -5.48
N ASP A 646 -25.99 -6.87 -4.96
CA ASP A 646 -27.31 -7.30 -5.39
C ASP A 646 -28.39 -6.22 -5.16
N ILE A 647 -28.27 -5.45 -4.07
CA ILE A 647 -29.14 -4.29 -3.83
C ILE A 647 -28.90 -3.21 -4.89
N GLU A 648 -27.66 -2.97 -5.27
CA GLU A 648 -27.29 -1.97 -6.27
C GLU A 648 -27.83 -2.32 -7.66
N THR A 649 -27.83 -3.60 -8.02
CA THR A 649 -28.41 -4.08 -9.28
C THR A 649 -29.95 -4.18 -9.25
N GLY A 650 -30.57 -4.03 -8.09
CA GLY A 650 -32.00 -4.18 -7.89
C GLY A 650 -32.46 -5.64 -7.74
N ALA A 651 -31.53 -6.60 -7.62
CA ALA A 651 -31.83 -8.01 -7.43
C ALA A 651 -32.37 -8.33 -6.02
N ARG A 652 -32.03 -7.50 -5.02
CA ARG A 652 -32.52 -7.62 -3.63
C ARG A 652 -32.98 -6.29 -3.07
N GLU A 653 -33.93 -6.34 -2.14
CA GLU A 653 -34.33 -5.19 -1.34
C GLU A 653 -33.42 -5.03 -0.10
N TRP A 654 -33.07 -3.81 0.25
CA TRP A 654 -32.11 -3.51 1.32
C TRP A 654 -32.61 -3.77 2.75
N ARG A 655 -33.94 -3.59 3.01
CA ARG A 655 -34.51 -3.78 4.34
C ARG A 655 -34.53 -5.23 4.80
N PRO A 656 -34.93 -6.22 3.99
CA PRO A 656 -34.78 -7.63 4.32
C PRO A 656 -33.34 -8.03 4.64
N VAL A 657 -32.35 -7.60 3.84
CA VAL A 657 -30.93 -7.86 4.09
C VAL A 657 -30.48 -7.34 5.46
N LEU A 658 -30.90 -6.12 5.83
CA LEU A 658 -30.62 -5.58 7.16
C LEU A 658 -31.25 -6.39 8.28
N ARG A 659 -32.48 -6.87 8.09
CA ARG A 659 -33.24 -7.66 9.09
C ARG A 659 -32.57 -9.01 9.30
N GLU A 660 -32.23 -9.72 8.21
CA GLU A 660 -31.55 -11.01 8.23
C GLU A 660 -30.19 -10.94 8.94
N PHE A 661 -29.48 -9.83 8.78
CA PHE A 661 -28.21 -9.59 9.45
C PHE A 661 -28.40 -9.21 10.93
N TYR A 662 -29.29 -8.28 11.24
CA TYR A 662 -29.31 -7.57 12.52
C TYR A 662 -29.85 -8.40 13.69
N HIS A 663 -30.92 -9.13 13.51
CA HIS A 663 -31.53 -9.86 14.62
C HIS A 663 -30.57 -10.90 15.24
N PRO A 664 -29.96 -11.82 14.46
CA PRO A 664 -28.99 -12.77 15.03
C PRO A 664 -27.74 -12.07 15.56
N PHE A 665 -27.33 -10.94 14.95
CA PHE A 665 -26.19 -10.16 15.42
C PHE A 665 -26.46 -9.52 16.79
N GLN A 666 -27.63 -8.97 17.02
CA GLN A 666 -28.01 -8.38 18.30
C GLN A 666 -28.02 -9.42 19.42
N GLU A 667 -28.55 -10.61 19.17
CA GLU A 667 -28.52 -11.74 20.12
C GLU A 667 -27.08 -12.14 20.47
N ALA A 668 -26.21 -12.27 19.46
CA ALA A 668 -24.79 -12.57 19.67
C ALA A 668 -24.09 -11.49 20.52
N VAL A 669 -24.41 -10.21 20.30
CA VAL A 669 -23.86 -9.10 21.10
C VAL A 669 -24.35 -9.17 22.56
N ALA A 670 -25.63 -9.46 22.81
CA ALA A 670 -26.18 -9.60 24.16
C ALA A 670 -25.49 -10.74 24.92
N GLN A 671 -25.39 -11.93 24.31
CA GLN A 671 -24.72 -13.09 24.88
C GLN A 671 -23.22 -12.81 25.14
N ALA A 672 -22.54 -12.15 24.23
CA ALA A 672 -21.15 -11.80 24.41
C ALA A 672 -20.93 -10.77 25.52
N ALA A 673 -21.86 -9.82 25.70
CA ALA A 673 -21.77 -8.83 26.78
C ALA A 673 -21.81 -9.45 28.16
N GLU A 674 -22.59 -10.54 28.34
CA GLU A 674 -22.70 -11.30 29.61
C GLU A 674 -21.50 -12.24 29.78
N ARG A 675 -21.13 -12.98 28.73
CA ARG A 675 -20.12 -14.03 28.77
C ARG A 675 -18.70 -13.53 28.96
N ILE A 676 -18.35 -12.41 28.31
CA ILE A 676 -16.98 -11.91 28.31
C ILE A 676 -16.68 -11.19 29.62
N PRO A 677 -15.75 -11.68 30.45
CA PRO A 677 -15.34 -10.96 31.64
C PRO A 677 -14.64 -9.64 31.25
N LYS A 678 -14.81 -8.63 32.09
CA LYS A 678 -14.06 -7.39 31.91
C LYS A 678 -12.60 -7.65 32.25
N ARG A 679 -11.70 -7.33 31.34
CA ARG A 679 -10.26 -7.43 31.59
C ARG A 679 -9.91 -6.49 32.73
N GLU A 680 -9.49 -7.03 33.84
CA GLU A 680 -8.93 -6.20 34.90
C GLU A 680 -7.70 -5.47 34.37
N ARG A 681 -7.62 -4.18 34.67
CA ARG A 681 -6.41 -3.42 34.35
C ARG A 681 -5.32 -3.97 35.26
N THR A 682 -4.41 -4.73 34.71
CA THR A 682 -3.19 -5.09 35.41
C THR A 682 -2.44 -3.80 35.66
N VAL A 683 -2.49 -3.35 36.92
CA VAL A 683 -1.77 -2.16 37.35
C VAL A 683 -0.31 -2.60 37.55
N GLN A 684 0.55 -2.26 36.60
CA GLN A 684 1.99 -2.49 36.76
C GLN A 684 2.55 -1.42 37.68
N TYR A 685 3.03 -1.84 38.84
CA TYR A 685 3.70 -0.99 39.81
C TYR A 685 5.16 -0.83 39.40
N THR A 686 5.72 0.38 39.56
CA THR A 686 7.16 0.62 39.38
C THR A 686 7.98 0.12 40.55
N GLY A 687 7.34 -0.19 41.70
CA GLY A 687 7.99 -0.50 42.96
C GLY A 687 8.34 0.75 43.80
N GLU A 688 8.20 1.95 43.25
CA GLU A 688 8.55 3.22 43.90
C GLU A 688 7.35 3.88 44.58
N ARG A 689 7.56 4.58 45.67
CA ARG A 689 6.55 5.40 46.34
C ARG A 689 6.32 6.71 45.59
N CYS A 690 5.12 7.24 45.65
CA CYS A 690 4.79 8.51 45.02
C CYS A 690 5.45 9.68 45.80
N PRO A 691 6.26 10.52 45.15
CA PRO A 691 6.93 11.63 45.81
C PRO A 691 5.99 12.79 46.19
N ALA A 692 4.72 12.72 45.78
CA ALA A 692 3.73 13.78 46.04
C ALA A 692 2.79 13.47 47.21
N CYS A 693 2.55 12.18 47.52
CA CYS A 693 1.63 11.81 48.59
C CYS A 693 2.18 10.72 49.53
N GLU A 694 3.37 10.23 49.30
CA GLU A 694 4.12 9.24 50.10
C GLU A 694 3.39 7.91 50.37
N ASP A 695 2.06 7.91 50.42
CA ASP A 695 1.19 6.74 50.66
C ASP A 695 0.92 5.92 49.44
N GLY A 696 0.97 6.53 48.25
CA GLY A 696 0.70 5.88 46.95
C GLY A 696 1.95 5.27 46.35
N LEU A 697 1.77 4.20 45.56
CA LEU A 697 2.80 3.64 44.70
C LEU A 697 2.75 4.24 43.29
N LEU A 698 3.88 4.30 42.64
CA LEU A 698 3.93 4.70 41.24
C LEU A 698 3.51 3.52 40.35
N VAL A 699 2.68 3.81 39.38
CA VAL A 699 2.09 2.83 38.45
C VAL A 699 2.21 3.30 37.00
N TYR A 700 2.44 2.38 36.08
CA TYR A 700 2.38 2.67 34.67
C TYR A 700 0.92 2.83 34.23
N ARG A 701 0.60 3.92 33.54
CA ARG A 701 -0.71 4.19 32.99
C ARG A 701 -0.59 4.57 31.52
N GLU A 702 -1.58 4.20 30.72
CA GLU A 702 -1.73 4.64 29.33
C GLU A 702 -2.55 5.91 29.24
N GLY A 703 -2.02 6.93 28.56
CA GLY A 703 -2.67 8.20 28.28
C GLY A 703 -2.78 8.46 26.78
N ARG A 704 -3.44 9.58 26.44
CA ARG A 704 -3.61 10.01 25.03
C ARG A 704 -2.29 10.15 24.26
N PHE A 705 -1.19 10.34 24.96
CA PHE A 705 0.14 10.59 24.38
C PHE A 705 1.13 9.44 24.58
N GLY A 706 0.68 8.27 25.03
CA GLY A 706 1.50 7.10 25.33
C GLY A 706 1.49 6.75 26.83
N GLN A 707 2.36 5.81 27.20
CA GLN A 707 2.51 5.39 28.61
C GLN A 707 3.18 6.49 29.43
N PHE A 708 2.78 6.58 30.69
CA PHE A 708 3.35 7.49 31.66
C PHE A 708 3.25 6.89 33.10
N ILE A 709 4.05 7.37 33.99
CA ILE A 709 4.00 6.99 35.41
C ILE A 709 2.97 7.89 36.12
N ALA A 710 2.11 7.30 36.93
CA ALA A 710 1.12 8.03 37.74
C ALA A 710 1.06 7.47 39.15
N CYS A 711 0.50 8.23 40.08
CA CYS A 711 0.22 7.73 41.43
C CYS A 711 -0.97 6.77 41.45
N SER A 712 -0.89 5.68 42.21
CA SER A 712 -1.99 4.73 42.43
C SER A 712 -3.20 5.37 43.08
N ASN A 713 -2.98 6.41 43.91
CA ASN A 713 -4.04 7.14 44.65
C ASN A 713 -4.83 8.16 43.79
N PHE A 714 -4.69 8.13 42.47
CA PHE A 714 -5.54 8.97 41.61
C PHE A 714 -7.03 8.59 41.81
N PRO A 715 -7.95 9.55 41.96
CA PRO A 715 -7.84 10.99 41.70
C PRO A 715 -7.40 11.86 42.88
N LYS A 716 -7.20 11.28 44.07
CA LYS A 716 -6.77 12.04 45.26
C LYS A 716 -5.37 12.64 45.02
N CYS A 717 -4.44 11.88 44.55
CA CYS A 717 -3.10 12.34 44.12
C CYS A 717 -3.03 12.38 42.58
N LYS A 718 -2.69 13.54 42.01
CA LYS A 718 -2.60 13.78 40.56
C LYS A 718 -1.17 13.73 40.02
N TYR A 719 -0.25 13.17 40.80
CA TYR A 719 1.15 13.06 40.37
C TYR A 719 1.26 12.25 39.09
N THR A 720 2.01 12.78 38.12
CA THR A 720 2.36 12.10 36.88
C THR A 720 3.78 12.42 36.48
N ALA A 721 4.50 11.44 35.94
CA ALA A 721 5.85 11.58 35.44
C ALA A 721 5.99 10.83 34.08
N PRO A 722 6.83 11.29 33.15
CA PRO A 722 7.16 10.54 31.96
C PRO A 722 8.06 9.35 32.34
N ILE A 723 8.04 8.29 31.52
CA ILE A 723 8.87 7.09 31.72
C ILE A 723 10.30 7.40 31.28
N PRO A 724 11.30 7.24 32.20
CA PRO A 724 12.69 7.41 31.84
C PRO A 724 13.18 6.31 30.90
N ILE A 725 14.09 6.65 29.98
CA ILE A 725 14.80 5.67 29.16
C ILE A 725 15.87 5.01 30.06
N PRO A 726 15.81 3.69 30.29
CA PRO A 726 16.73 3.00 31.18
C PRO A 726 18.19 3.20 30.73
N GLY A 727 19.10 3.42 31.72
CA GLY A 727 20.53 3.49 31.46
C GLY A 727 21.01 4.75 30.74
N VAL A 728 20.12 5.69 30.39
CA VAL A 728 20.47 6.88 29.59
C VAL A 728 20.32 8.17 30.42
N LYS A 729 21.36 8.99 30.45
CA LYS A 729 21.37 10.29 31.16
C LYS A 729 21.48 11.45 30.18
N CYS A 730 20.88 12.57 30.53
CA CYS A 730 20.98 13.81 29.77
C CYS A 730 22.44 14.34 29.77
N PRO A 731 23.04 14.58 28.60
CA PRO A 731 24.43 15.06 28.56
C PRO A 731 24.59 16.49 29.09
N LYS A 732 23.48 17.25 29.20
CA LYS A 732 23.50 18.65 29.64
C LYS A 732 23.32 18.81 31.16
N CYS A 733 22.55 17.95 31.83
CA CYS A 733 22.24 18.11 33.26
C CYS A 733 22.26 16.80 34.05
N GLY A 734 22.65 15.66 33.47
CA GLY A 734 22.64 14.35 34.11
C GLY A 734 21.27 13.75 34.42
N GLY A 735 20.19 14.48 34.20
CA GLY A 735 18.83 14.00 34.47
C GLY A 735 18.39 12.93 33.48
N PRO A 736 17.26 12.22 33.72
CA PRO A 736 16.79 11.18 32.84
C PRO A 736 16.28 11.74 31.48
N LEU A 737 16.50 11.00 30.42
CA LEU A 737 15.89 11.27 29.11
C LEU A 737 14.57 10.53 28.99
N VAL A 738 13.62 11.13 28.29
CA VAL A 738 12.25 10.61 28.10
C VAL A 738 11.79 10.78 26.67
N GLU A 739 10.94 9.86 26.23
CA GLU A 739 10.27 9.98 24.93
C GLU A 739 9.20 11.08 24.98
N LYS A 740 9.18 11.93 23.95
CA LYS A 740 8.19 12.98 23.76
C LYS A 740 7.64 12.95 22.34
N ARG A 741 6.40 13.41 22.15
CA ARG A 741 5.77 13.52 20.82
C ARG A 741 5.51 14.98 20.44
N ALA A 742 5.86 15.35 19.23
CA ALA A 742 5.66 16.70 18.72
C ALA A 742 4.16 17.06 18.62
N ARG A 743 3.79 18.28 19.03
CA ARG A 743 2.39 18.76 19.09
C ARG A 743 1.79 19.16 17.74
N LYS A 744 2.59 19.47 16.71
CA LYS A 744 2.11 19.97 15.39
C LYS A 744 2.81 19.22 14.27
N GLY A 745 2.03 18.83 13.25
CA GLY A 745 2.49 18.14 12.07
C GLY A 745 2.53 16.61 12.26
N GLN A 746 3.41 15.93 11.57
CA GLN A 746 3.64 14.51 11.71
C GLN A 746 3.94 14.18 13.19
N ARG A 747 3.28 13.15 13.73
CA ARG A 747 3.46 12.64 15.11
C ARG A 747 4.87 12.03 15.30
N ARG A 748 5.92 12.81 15.05
CA ARG A 748 7.29 12.33 15.20
C ARG A 748 7.65 12.26 16.70
N VAL A 749 8.22 11.14 17.07
CA VAL A 749 8.85 10.93 18.36
C VAL A 749 10.17 11.71 18.40
N PHE A 750 10.45 12.34 19.52
CA PHE A 750 11.75 12.93 19.85
C PHE A 750 12.06 12.65 21.33
N TYR A 751 13.30 12.74 21.69
CA TYR A 751 13.77 12.46 23.03
C TYR A 751 14.23 13.75 23.69
N GLY A 752 13.88 13.95 24.95
CA GLY A 752 14.22 15.18 25.64
C GLY A 752 14.42 14.96 27.14
N CYS A 753 15.10 15.91 27.79
CA CYS A 753 15.31 15.84 29.21
C CYS A 753 14.00 15.92 30.00
N ALA A 754 13.86 15.09 31.04
CA ALA A 754 12.72 15.11 31.95
C ALA A 754 12.66 16.39 32.78
N ASN A 755 13.80 17.05 33.03
CA ASN A 755 13.92 18.27 33.80
C ASN A 755 13.48 19.54 33.02
N TYR A 756 12.88 19.41 31.87
CA TYR A 756 12.29 20.55 31.14
C TYR A 756 11.22 21.25 32.01
N PRO A 757 11.19 22.60 32.14
CA PRO A 757 11.93 23.57 31.33
C PRO A 757 13.32 23.95 31.85
N LYS A 758 13.78 23.42 33.00
CA LYS A 758 15.09 23.74 33.56
C LYS A 758 16.26 23.27 32.66
N CYS A 759 16.04 22.20 31.90
CA CYS A 759 16.97 21.69 30.90
C CYS A 759 16.22 21.49 29.57
N ASP A 760 16.75 22.08 28.51
CA ASP A 760 16.13 22.11 27.16
C ASP A 760 16.72 21.09 26.17
N PHE A 761 17.57 20.18 26.66
CA PHE A 761 18.19 19.17 25.80
C PHE A 761 17.13 18.32 25.07
N THR A 762 17.30 18.17 23.75
CA THR A 762 16.45 17.31 22.90
C THR A 762 17.25 16.69 21.76
N THR A 763 16.88 15.49 21.34
CA THR A 763 17.40 14.81 20.15
C THR A 763 16.27 14.11 19.40
N TRP A 764 16.40 14.02 18.07
CA TRP A 764 15.48 13.27 17.22
C TRP A 764 15.84 11.80 17.10
N ASN A 765 17.08 11.46 17.37
CA ASN A 765 17.58 10.11 17.28
C ASN A 765 17.40 9.40 18.63
N LYS A 766 17.08 8.11 18.59
CA LYS A 766 16.84 7.31 19.80
C LYS A 766 18.12 7.16 20.61
N PRO A 767 18.13 7.58 21.89
CA PRO A 767 19.26 7.36 22.76
C PRO A 767 19.44 5.88 23.09
N LEU A 768 20.67 5.42 23.12
CA LEU A 768 21.06 4.04 23.41
C LEU A 768 21.87 3.97 24.71
N ALA A 769 21.59 2.96 25.54
CA ALA A 769 22.32 2.69 26.77
C ALA A 769 23.52 1.75 26.50
N ILE A 770 24.32 2.06 25.47
CA ILE A 770 25.51 1.29 25.10
C ILE A 770 26.75 2.16 25.29
N PRO A 771 27.90 1.59 25.70
CA PRO A 771 29.16 2.32 25.74
C PRO A 771 29.57 2.71 24.30
N GLY A 772 30.05 3.92 24.14
CA GLY A 772 30.68 4.33 22.89
C GLY A 772 32.10 3.75 22.77
N PRO A 773 32.68 3.73 21.58
CA PRO A 773 34.07 3.36 21.36
C PRO A 773 35.00 4.38 22.00
N GLU A 774 36.31 4.07 22.05
CA GLU A 774 37.35 4.97 22.61
C GLU A 774 37.20 6.40 22.04
N GLY A 775 37.21 7.39 22.94
CA GLY A 775 36.97 8.80 22.60
C GLY A 775 35.52 9.25 22.59
N CYS A 776 34.56 8.39 22.89
CA CYS A 776 33.15 8.75 23.04
C CYS A 776 32.80 8.93 24.55
N GLU A 777 32.83 10.14 25.03
CA GLU A 777 32.38 10.51 26.39
C GLU A 777 30.92 11.02 26.41
N GLY A 778 30.22 10.94 25.32
CA GLY A 778 28.92 11.54 25.15
C GLY A 778 27.76 10.56 25.04
N LEU A 779 26.56 11.12 24.87
CA LEU A 779 25.34 10.34 24.59
C LEU A 779 25.44 9.65 23.24
N VAL A 780 25.23 8.35 23.23
CA VAL A 780 25.13 7.54 22.02
C VAL A 780 23.67 7.53 21.52
N VAL A 781 23.48 7.74 20.25
CA VAL A 781 22.16 7.74 19.61
C VAL A 781 22.16 6.89 18.34
N GLU A 782 21.03 6.22 18.07
CA GLU A 782 20.81 5.42 16.88
C GLU A 782 20.58 6.32 15.66
N ILE A 783 21.29 6.09 14.55
CA ILE A 783 21.13 6.82 13.29
C ILE A 783 20.55 5.97 12.17
N GLY A 784 20.10 4.74 12.47
CA GLY A 784 19.50 3.79 11.56
C GLY A 784 20.49 2.83 10.89
N LYS A 785 19.98 1.75 10.30
CA LYS A 785 20.77 0.70 9.63
C LYS A 785 21.82 0.02 10.53
N GLY A 786 21.50 -0.19 11.82
CA GLY A 786 22.43 -0.84 12.75
C GLY A 786 23.61 0.04 13.18
N LYS A 787 23.55 1.36 12.92
CA LYS A 787 24.62 2.30 13.27
C LYS A 787 24.22 3.24 14.40
N ALA A 788 25.17 3.51 15.27
CA ALA A 788 25.07 4.49 16.33
C ALA A 788 26.05 5.66 16.11
N LYS A 789 25.75 6.76 16.75
CA LYS A 789 26.55 7.99 16.69
C LYS A 789 26.75 8.55 18.10
N CYS A 790 27.97 8.93 18.42
CA CYS A 790 28.29 9.68 19.62
C CYS A 790 28.03 11.18 19.41
N LEU A 791 27.24 11.81 20.30
CA LEU A 791 26.87 13.21 20.12
C LEU A 791 27.98 14.23 20.46
N ASN A 792 29.05 13.81 21.15
CA ASN A 792 30.14 14.71 21.52
C ASN A 792 31.17 14.94 20.39
N ASN A 793 31.49 13.90 19.65
CA ASN A 793 32.54 13.92 18.65
C ASN A 793 32.09 13.47 17.25
N ASP A 794 30.77 13.26 17.07
CA ASP A 794 30.16 12.82 15.83
C ASP A 794 30.66 11.46 15.29
N LEU A 795 31.34 10.68 16.11
CA LEU A 795 31.86 9.37 15.76
C LEU A 795 30.70 8.39 15.45
N VAL A 796 30.75 7.74 14.30
CA VAL A 796 29.75 6.76 13.86
C VAL A 796 30.37 5.36 13.93
N PHE A 797 29.65 4.43 14.53
CA PHE A 797 30.07 3.03 14.69
C PHE A 797 28.89 2.09 14.56
N ASP A 798 29.18 0.80 14.35
CA ASP A 798 28.15 -0.22 14.27
C ASP A 798 27.68 -0.62 15.68
N ILE A 799 26.35 -0.84 15.82
CA ILE A 799 25.78 -1.29 17.08
C ILE A 799 26.18 -2.75 17.29
N PRO A 800 26.83 -3.12 18.41
CA PRO A 800 27.21 -4.51 18.69
C PRO A 800 26.00 -5.44 18.67
N GLU A 801 26.09 -6.60 18.03
CA GLU A 801 24.99 -7.57 17.93
C GLU A 801 24.46 -8.02 19.30
N SER A 802 25.30 -8.07 20.31
CA SER A 802 24.94 -8.38 21.71
C SER A 802 24.03 -7.33 22.36
N SER A 803 23.88 -6.14 21.79
CA SER A 803 23.01 -5.06 22.31
C SER A 803 21.65 -4.97 21.60
N ALA A 804 21.39 -5.86 20.64
CA ALA A 804 20.11 -5.96 19.94
C ALA A 804 19.01 -6.68 20.74
N GLU A 805 19.32 -7.20 21.93
CA GLU A 805 18.29 -7.68 22.85
C GLU A 805 17.38 -6.52 23.24
N SER A 806 16.14 -6.62 22.84
CA SER A 806 15.02 -5.83 23.36
C SER A 806 15.10 -5.81 24.88
N PRO A 807 14.79 -4.68 25.55
CA PRO A 807 14.75 -4.67 27.01
C PRO A 807 13.91 -5.85 27.48
N PRO A 808 14.34 -6.58 28.53
CA PRO A 808 13.68 -7.79 28.96
C PRO A 808 12.19 -7.52 29.06
N ALA A 809 11.40 -8.31 28.34
CA ALA A 809 9.96 -8.36 28.54
C ALA A 809 9.78 -8.59 30.04
N LEU A 810 9.14 -7.64 30.72
CA LEU A 810 8.86 -7.72 32.16
C LEU A 810 8.24 -9.09 32.43
N PRO A 811 8.67 -9.82 33.47
CA PRO A 811 8.32 -11.22 33.67
C PRO A 811 6.80 -11.37 33.66
N MET A 812 6.33 -12.17 32.76
CA MET A 812 4.96 -12.68 32.74
C MET A 812 4.80 -13.55 33.97
N SER A 813 4.12 -13.07 34.96
CA SER A 813 3.61 -13.94 36.06
C SER A 813 2.57 -14.86 35.44
N SER A 814 2.90 -16.13 35.30
CA SER A 814 1.95 -17.25 35.04
C SER A 814 1.20 -17.59 36.35
N PRO A 815 0.10 -18.35 36.24
CA PRO A 815 -1.20 -18.14 35.57
C PRO A 815 -2.23 -17.45 36.49
#